data_38743b995bd5893a43a1334dd913b5b0
#
_entry.id   38743b995bd5893a43a1334dd913b5b0
#
_cell.length_a   1.000
_cell.length_b   1.000
_cell.length_c   1.000
_cell.angle_alpha   90.00
_cell.angle_beta   90.00
_cell.angle_gamma   90.00
#
_symmetry.space_group_name_H-M   'P 1'
#
loop_
_entity.id
_entity.type
_entity.pdbx_description
1 polymer ?
#
loop_
_entity_poly.entity_id
_entity_poly.type
_entity_poly.pdbx_seq_one_letter_code
_entity_poly.pdbx_strand_id
1 'polypeptide(L)'
;MAIEAVFRGLCPNCGGDIESSRLVSGLPCKKCLPRKNLKTEVIREGYLRRLKIIEEKVEEIDHMFLKVINSRMWGLQRLWARRFFNNESFAMIAPTGSGKTTMQIILALYAAAREGRKSLILVPTSLLANQVYGKTVSIRDKLGLSNVKVVAYHSLMTEKGKREALENVGEASIIITTPASLMKKPELRQSISIAFVDDVDSFLRRSKSVEIVLRMLGVTEEDEEQVNTIQELESEARKLAPENPDEARQLLDEAHRLRVSLQERVKGLVVVSGATQTARRTKSVRMLNTLYGFSVGGKTEMGRNIEDFYIRPNGETIEEVVARIVEKAGGGGLIYVPMDKGADYVKKLAEFLKGRGLKVEAYLGSRKKVFNEFVEGLLDALIGIASYRSPLTRGIDLPERVRYAVFAGVPKFRLRISVEDFQPSRWLILLNEIKDAVYERYSEEFDKVLGGLIKIRTASRETLEAVREALRSGKELSGYQEFVRRVAEESLRFMNKVLRDPEVVDRLRKSKTITFGGREGEYFFIIPDATAYIQASGRTSRLYVGGLTKGLSVLVIDEEKAYNALLRDLKWLLETLEFSEYDESRVTKVLKEVDRDRAKVRKALEGKLRVKKRELMKTTLFVVESPNKARTIAKLFGRPTRRVINGLQTYEVLTENRLMVITATGGHILDLVTDIRKWFGVAVRDSSFKPFYKPIRRCVKCGREVPEEEVVCPSCGGKVFVESRPVIEALRKLASQVDEVLVGTDPDSEGEKIAWDVTLLLKPLNKNIYRVRFHEVTRRGLIEALKNLTSVDEHLVHAQIVRRIEDRWIGFSLSPILWKVFKLNFLSAGRVQT
;
A
#
# COMPACT_ATOMS: atom_id res chain seq x y z
N MET A 1 29.60 -0.83 -30.08
CA MET A 1 28.95 0.15 -30.99
C MET A 1 27.48 0.23 -30.64
N ALA A 2 26.91 1.41 -30.48
CA ALA A 2 25.48 1.54 -30.21
C ALA A 2 24.68 1.06 -31.44
N ILE A 3 23.68 0.23 -31.25
CA ILE A 3 22.81 -0.28 -32.31
C ILE A 3 22.07 0.89 -32.95
N GLU A 4 22.27 1.11 -34.24
CA GLU A 4 21.48 2.08 -35.00
C GLU A 4 20.10 1.51 -35.32
N ALA A 5 19.07 2.05 -34.71
CA ALA A 5 17.68 1.70 -34.94
C ALA A 5 16.79 2.94 -35.02
N VAL A 6 15.62 2.81 -35.65
CA VAL A 6 14.57 3.84 -35.67
C VAL A 6 13.33 3.29 -34.95
N PHE A 7 12.78 4.07 -34.03
CA PHE A 7 11.58 3.76 -33.29
C PHE A 7 10.43 4.63 -33.82
N ARG A 8 9.50 4.04 -34.55
CA ARG A 8 8.38 4.75 -35.18
C ARG A 8 7.32 5.14 -34.18
N GLY A 9 6.91 6.38 -34.23
CA GLY A 9 5.84 6.90 -33.36
C GLY A 9 6.22 6.94 -31.87
N LEU A 10 7.50 6.92 -31.52
CA LEU A 10 7.96 6.72 -30.13
C LEU A 10 8.79 7.86 -29.54
N CYS A 11 8.80 9.03 -30.18
CA CYS A 11 9.37 10.21 -29.53
C CYS A 11 8.62 10.52 -28.22
N PRO A 12 9.32 10.64 -27.07
CA PRO A 12 8.64 10.87 -25.78
C PRO A 12 7.94 12.23 -25.68
N ASN A 13 8.20 13.16 -26.59
CA ASN A 13 7.60 14.48 -26.56
C ASN A 13 6.44 14.68 -27.56
N CYS A 14 6.63 14.29 -28.82
CA CYS A 14 5.64 14.54 -29.88
C CYS A 14 5.01 13.27 -30.48
N GLY A 15 5.40 12.08 -30.04
CA GLY A 15 4.94 10.83 -30.64
C GLY A 15 5.45 10.53 -32.05
N GLY A 16 6.37 11.33 -32.60
CA GLY A 16 6.98 11.06 -33.93
C GLY A 16 8.11 10.02 -33.87
N ASP A 17 8.73 9.77 -35.03
CA ASP A 17 9.85 8.82 -35.13
C ASP A 17 11.12 9.34 -34.41
N ILE A 18 11.91 8.41 -33.86
CA ILE A 18 13.10 8.74 -33.12
C ILE A 18 14.20 7.71 -33.33
N GLU A 19 15.45 8.17 -33.44
CA GLU A 19 16.64 7.32 -33.57
C GLU A 19 17.12 6.81 -32.20
N SER A 20 17.65 5.58 -32.15
CA SER A 20 18.22 4.98 -30.94
C SER A 20 19.31 5.85 -30.31
N SER A 21 20.16 6.48 -31.10
CA SER A 21 21.24 7.38 -30.63
C SER A 21 20.70 8.56 -29.80
N ARG A 22 19.49 9.02 -30.09
CA ARG A 22 18.86 10.08 -29.31
C ARG A 22 18.24 9.55 -28.02
N LEU A 23 17.61 8.38 -28.06
CA LEU A 23 17.06 7.72 -26.89
C LEU A 23 18.17 7.35 -25.89
N VAL A 24 19.27 6.78 -26.35
CA VAL A 24 20.47 6.49 -25.53
C VAL A 24 20.97 7.76 -24.83
N SER A 25 20.98 8.88 -25.53
CA SER A 25 21.38 10.18 -24.97
C SER A 25 20.30 10.83 -24.10
N GLY A 26 19.12 10.19 -23.90
CA GLY A 26 18.00 10.75 -23.14
C GLY A 26 17.32 11.97 -23.79
N LEU A 27 17.39 12.09 -25.13
CA LEU A 27 16.90 13.24 -25.88
C LEU A 27 15.64 12.88 -26.69
N PRO A 28 14.73 13.83 -26.94
CA PRO A 28 13.60 13.65 -27.89
C PRO A 28 14.11 13.68 -29.35
N CYS A 29 13.20 13.48 -30.30
CA CYS A 29 13.54 13.48 -31.72
C CYS A 29 14.11 14.83 -32.20
N LYS A 30 14.74 14.84 -33.40
CA LYS A 30 15.33 16.05 -34.02
C LYS A 30 14.30 17.15 -34.25
N LYS A 31 13.05 16.82 -34.51
CA LYS A 31 11.95 17.81 -34.65
C LYS A 31 11.70 18.58 -33.36
N CYS A 32 11.71 17.90 -32.23
CA CYS A 32 11.46 18.51 -30.89
C CYS A 32 12.70 19.25 -30.37
N LEU A 33 13.90 18.73 -30.63
CA LEU A 33 15.17 19.31 -30.19
C LEU A 33 16.22 19.12 -31.30
N PRO A 34 16.40 20.11 -32.22
CA PRO A 34 17.23 19.95 -33.39
C PRO A 34 18.69 19.64 -33.08
N ARG A 35 19.29 20.32 -32.12
CA ARG A 35 20.72 20.17 -31.73
C ARG A 35 20.85 19.38 -30.42
N LYS A 36 21.81 18.45 -30.37
CA LYS A 36 22.05 17.61 -29.18
C LYS A 36 22.59 18.40 -27.96
N ASN A 37 23.27 19.50 -28.16
CA ASN A 37 23.83 20.36 -27.12
C ASN A 37 22.84 21.39 -26.56
N LEU A 38 21.63 21.50 -27.14
CA LEU A 38 20.57 22.30 -26.54
C LEU A 38 20.00 21.59 -25.29
N LYS A 39 19.76 22.35 -24.25
CA LYS A 39 19.10 21.84 -23.06
C LYS A 39 17.62 21.55 -23.37
N THR A 40 17.05 20.52 -22.78
CA THR A 40 15.61 20.16 -22.91
C THR A 40 14.68 21.28 -22.42
N GLU A 41 15.22 22.25 -21.69
CA GLU A 41 14.52 23.47 -21.23
C GLU A 41 13.96 24.33 -22.36
N VAL A 42 14.52 24.21 -23.58
CA VAL A 42 14.08 24.93 -24.78
C VAL A 42 12.78 24.37 -25.37
N ILE A 43 12.33 23.20 -24.91
CA ILE A 43 11.10 22.55 -25.41
C ILE A 43 9.89 23.32 -24.90
N ARG A 44 9.12 23.93 -25.82
CA ARG A 44 7.98 24.81 -25.51
C ARG A 44 6.65 24.07 -25.41
N GLU A 45 6.51 22.91 -26.05
CA GLU A 45 5.27 22.16 -26.19
C GLU A 45 5.48 20.65 -26.00
N GLY A 46 4.40 19.92 -25.80
CA GLY A 46 4.41 18.46 -25.70
C GLY A 46 4.59 17.91 -24.29
N TYR A 47 4.77 16.60 -24.22
CA TYR A 47 4.77 15.87 -22.94
C TYR A 47 5.92 16.30 -22.00
N LEU A 48 7.12 16.53 -22.53
CA LEU A 48 8.28 16.94 -21.73
C LEU A 48 8.09 18.34 -21.12
N ARG A 49 7.39 19.25 -21.83
CA ARG A 49 7.05 20.57 -21.29
C ARG A 49 6.06 20.44 -20.12
N ARG A 50 5.05 19.56 -20.24
CA ARG A 50 4.12 19.26 -19.16
C ARG A 50 4.82 18.73 -17.92
N LEU A 51 5.76 17.78 -18.10
CA LEU A 51 6.57 17.26 -16.97
C LEU A 51 7.38 18.35 -16.30
N LYS A 52 7.96 19.29 -17.07
CA LYS A 52 8.70 20.42 -16.50
C LYS A 52 7.80 21.29 -15.62
N ILE A 53 6.59 21.64 -16.08
CA ILE A 53 5.63 22.41 -15.27
C ILE A 53 5.28 21.68 -13.98
N ILE A 54 5.12 20.36 -14.02
CA ILE A 54 4.88 19.56 -12.81
C ILE A 54 6.08 19.64 -11.86
N GLU A 55 7.31 19.51 -12.35
CA GLU A 55 8.51 19.62 -11.50
C GLU A 55 8.66 21.04 -10.91
N GLU A 56 8.34 22.10 -11.63
CA GLU A 56 8.30 23.46 -11.12
C GLU A 56 7.33 23.56 -9.91
N LYS A 57 6.12 23.00 -10.01
CA LYS A 57 5.16 22.94 -8.91
C LYS A 57 5.66 22.06 -7.75
N VAL A 58 6.33 20.95 -8.02
CA VAL A 58 6.94 20.08 -6.99
C VAL A 58 8.04 20.83 -6.23
N GLU A 59 8.84 21.64 -6.91
CA GLU A 59 9.85 22.48 -6.25
C GLU A 59 9.20 23.58 -5.38
N GLU A 60 8.05 24.15 -5.77
CA GLU A 60 7.28 25.07 -4.90
C GLU A 60 6.85 24.36 -3.60
N ILE A 61 6.31 23.14 -3.68
CA ILE A 61 5.98 22.35 -2.50
C ILE A 61 7.22 22.07 -1.65
N ASP A 62 8.35 21.73 -2.27
CA ASP A 62 9.61 21.48 -1.55
C ASP A 62 10.08 22.73 -0.79
N HIS A 63 9.91 23.93 -1.35
CA HIS A 63 10.18 25.19 -0.66
C HIS A 63 9.21 25.46 0.51
N MET A 64 7.92 25.10 0.34
CA MET A 64 6.95 25.18 1.45
C MET A 64 7.36 24.22 2.58
N PHE A 65 7.78 23.00 2.26
CA PHE A 65 8.31 22.04 3.22
C PHE A 65 9.52 22.61 3.96
N LEU A 66 10.46 23.19 3.24
CA LEU A 66 11.67 23.80 3.82
C LEU A 66 11.32 24.91 4.83
N LYS A 67 10.35 25.79 4.50
CA LYS A 67 9.88 26.86 5.40
C LYS A 67 9.17 26.32 6.65
N VAL A 68 8.44 25.22 6.53
CA VAL A 68 7.60 24.68 7.61
C VAL A 68 8.37 23.75 8.55
N ILE A 69 9.20 22.86 7.98
CA ILE A 69 9.83 21.73 8.69
C ILE A 69 11.35 21.89 8.75
N ASN A 70 11.89 22.91 8.10
CA ASN A 70 13.34 23.11 7.93
C ASN A 70 14.05 21.93 7.24
N SER A 71 13.34 21.23 6.38
CA SER A 71 13.83 20.08 5.60
C SER A 71 13.19 20.04 4.22
N ARG A 72 13.94 19.57 3.24
CA ARG A 72 13.42 19.29 1.90
C ARG A 72 12.65 17.96 1.87
N MET A 73 11.75 17.82 0.90
CA MET A 73 11.03 16.59 0.66
C MET A 73 11.95 15.41 0.33
N TRP A 74 11.57 14.23 0.79
CA TRP A 74 12.16 12.96 0.33
C TRP A 74 11.58 12.53 -1.03
N GLY A 75 12.22 11.57 -1.69
CA GLY A 75 11.72 10.99 -2.93
C GLY A 75 10.28 10.51 -2.85
N LEU A 76 9.91 9.89 -1.74
CA LEU A 76 8.52 9.46 -1.49
C LEU A 76 7.52 10.62 -1.47
N GLN A 77 7.85 11.73 -0.83
CA GLN A 77 6.98 12.92 -0.78
C GLN A 77 6.94 13.63 -2.14
N ARG A 78 8.07 13.65 -2.87
CA ARG A 78 8.12 14.12 -4.25
C ARG A 78 7.23 13.27 -5.17
N LEU A 79 7.23 11.94 -5.01
CA LEU A 79 6.32 11.05 -5.75
C LEU A 79 4.85 11.43 -5.51
N TRP A 80 4.46 11.67 -4.24
CA TRP A 80 3.09 12.08 -3.93
C TRP A 80 2.73 13.43 -4.53
N ALA A 81 3.65 14.40 -4.51
CA ALA A 81 3.46 15.70 -5.15
C ALA A 81 3.30 15.56 -6.67
N ARG A 82 4.16 14.76 -7.34
CA ARG A 82 4.05 14.47 -8.78
C ARG A 82 2.70 13.85 -9.15
N ARG A 83 2.23 12.87 -8.37
CA ARG A 83 0.91 12.26 -8.55
C ARG A 83 -0.21 13.27 -8.38
N PHE A 84 -0.14 14.09 -7.35
CA PHE A 84 -1.11 15.14 -7.09
C PHE A 84 -1.23 16.13 -8.26
N PHE A 85 -0.10 16.62 -8.78
CA PHE A 85 -0.09 17.53 -9.93
C PHE A 85 -0.40 16.85 -11.27
N ASN A 86 -0.31 15.53 -11.34
CA ASN A 86 -0.84 14.73 -12.46
C ASN A 86 -2.35 14.45 -12.31
N ASN A 87 -3.01 14.99 -11.31
CA ASN A 87 -4.43 14.75 -11.01
C ASN A 87 -4.75 13.25 -10.77
N GLU A 88 -3.83 12.51 -10.17
CA GLU A 88 -4.00 11.10 -9.87
C GLU A 88 -4.51 10.92 -8.44
N SER A 89 -5.54 10.08 -8.27
CA SER A 89 -5.93 9.57 -6.96
C SER A 89 -5.03 8.43 -6.54
N PHE A 90 -4.58 8.42 -5.28
CA PHE A 90 -3.61 7.43 -4.81
C PHE A 90 -3.64 7.20 -3.30
N ALA A 91 -3.02 6.10 -2.87
CA ALA A 91 -2.74 5.84 -1.47
C ALA A 91 -1.31 6.30 -1.10
N MET A 92 -1.18 7.08 -0.04
CA MET A 92 0.10 7.43 0.59
C MET A 92 0.60 6.25 1.42
N ILE A 93 1.30 5.33 0.77
CA ILE A 93 1.90 4.16 1.41
C ILE A 93 3.24 4.59 1.99
N ALA A 94 3.33 4.59 3.31
CA ALA A 94 4.57 4.95 4.00
C ALA A 94 4.51 4.55 5.49
N PRO A 95 5.65 4.37 6.14
CA PRO A 95 5.73 4.17 7.58
C PRO A 95 5.06 5.31 8.37
N THR A 96 4.74 5.05 9.64
CA THR A 96 4.32 6.11 10.57
C THR A 96 5.46 7.12 10.76
N GLY A 97 5.12 8.41 10.91
CA GLY A 97 6.14 9.46 11.03
C GLY A 97 6.73 9.96 9.69
N SER A 98 6.37 9.38 8.55
CA SER A 98 6.85 9.82 7.22
C SER A 98 6.28 11.18 6.74
N GLY A 99 5.51 11.86 7.59
CA GLY A 99 4.95 13.17 7.28
C GLY A 99 3.71 13.14 6.39
N LYS A 100 2.96 12.01 6.31
CA LYS A 100 1.72 11.90 5.51
C LYS A 100 0.74 13.04 5.78
N THR A 101 0.36 13.25 7.03
CA THR A 101 -0.59 14.30 7.43
C THR A 101 -0.05 15.70 7.12
N THR A 102 1.26 15.93 7.32
CA THR A 102 1.90 17.20 6.95
C THR A 102 1.86 17.44 5.45
N MET A 103 2.12 16.39 4.65
CA MET A 103 2.01 16.47 3.19
C MET A 103 0.58 16.78 2.74
N GLN A 104 -0.43 16.11 3.31
CA GLN A 104 -1.84 16.42 3.03
C GLN A 104 -2.19 17.88 3.32
N ILE A 105 -1.74 18.40 4.48
CA ILE A 105 -1.96 19.82 4.86
C ILE A 105 -1.30 20.76 3.85
N ILE A 106 -0.03 20.53 3.49
CA ILE A 106 0.69 21.42 2.57
C ILE A 106 0.07 21.37 1.17
N LEU A 107 -0.31 20.18 0.67
CA LEU A 107 -1.01 20.05 -0.62
C LEU A 107 -2.39 20.73 -0.60
N ALA A 108 -3.15 20.61 0.51
CA ALA A 108 -4.44 21.29 0.65
C ALA A 108 -4.28 22.83 0.67
N LEU A 109 -3.28 23.35 1.40
CA LEU A 109 -2.97 24.79 1.45
C LEU A 109 -2.51 25.32 0.09
N TYR A 110 -1.67 24.55 -0.62
CA TYR A 110 -1.23 24.90 -1.98
C TYR A 110 -2.42 24.94 -2.94
N ALA A 111 -3.25 23.90 -2.95
CA ALA A 111 -4.42 23.81 -3.81
C ALA A 111 -5.41 24.97 -3.57
N ALA A 112 -5.63 25.32 -2.30
CA ALA A 112 -6.47 26.44 -1.93
C ALA A 112 -5.88 27.80 -2.36
N ALA A 113 -4.58 28.02 -2.08
CA ALA A 113 -3.94 29.32 -2.30
C ALA A 113 -3.60 29.60 -3.76
N ARG A 114 -3.20 28.58 -4.53
CA ARG A 114 -2.69 28.72 -5.91
C ARG A 114 -3.67 28.29 -6.99
N GLU A 115 -4.57 27.36 -6.67
CA GLU A 115 -5.49 26.75 -7.64
C GLU A 115 -6.97 27.01 -7.32
N GLY A 116 -7.28 27.66 -6.17
CA GLY A 116 -8.65 27.94 -5.73
C GLY A 116 -9.49 26.69 -5.44
N ARG A 117 -8.85 25.51 -5.24
CA ARG A 117 -9.51 24.22 -5.06
C ARG A 117 -9.89 23.99 -3.60
N LYS A 118 -11.17 23.71 -3.35
CA LYS A 118 -11.66 23.35 -2.02
C LYS A 118 -11.27 21.92 -1.64
N SER A 119 -10.84 21.71 -0.40
CA SER A 119 -10.36 20.42 0.11
C SER A 119 -11.09 20.00 1.39
N LEU A 120 -11.35 18.69 1.52
CA LEU A 120 -11.76 18.04 2.75
C LEU A 120 -10.57 17.26 3.33
N ILE A 121 -10.27 17.44 4.62
CA ILE A 121 -9.35 16.58 5.38
C ILE A 121 -10.18 15.78 6.38
N LEU A 122 -10.32 14.48 6.14
CA LEU A 122 -11.11 13.57 6.95
C LEU A 122 -10.18 12.74 7.85
N VAL A 123 -10.40 12.84 9.17
CA VAL A 123 -9.58 12.16 10.17
C VAL A 123 -10.43 11.27 11.09
N PRO A 124 -9.88 10.18 11.66
CA PRO A 124 -10.67 9.15 12.34
C PRO A 124 -11.28 9.60 13.67
N THR A 125 -10.68 10.57 14.37
CA THR A 125 -11.09 10.97 15.74
C THR A 125 -11.16 12.48 15.90
N SER A 126 -12.01 12.93 16.82
CA SER A 126 -12.15 14.37 17.14
C SER A 126 -10.88 14.97 17.74
N LEU A 127 -10.11 14.20 18.50
CA LEU A 127 -8.82 14.65 19.02
C LEU A 127 -7.83 14.94 17.89
N LEU A 128 -7.74 14.03 16.91
CA LEU A 128 -6.89 14.22 15.75
C LEU A 128 -7.38 15.38 14.86
N ALA A 129 -8.71 15.58 14.74
CA ALA A 129 -9.26 16.73 14.03
C ALA A 129 -8.79 18.06 14.64
N ASN A 130 -8.81 18.16 15.96
CA ASN A 130 -8.33 19.35 16.67
C ASN A 130 -6.81 19.56 16.46
N GLN A 131 -6.01 18.50 16.52
CA GLN A 131 -4.56 18.55 16.28
C GLN A 131 -4.23 18.96 14.84
N VAL A 132 -4.93 18.36 13.85
CA VAL A 132 -4.74 18.68 12.44
C VAL A 132 -5.17 20.11 12.15
N TYR A 133 -6.25 20.60 12.75
CA TYR A 133 -6.67 21.99 12.62
C TYR A 133 -5.60 22.96 13.14
N GLY A 134 -5.15 22.79 14.38
CA GLY A 134 -4.10 23.65 14.96
C GLY A 134 -2.82 23.64 14.12
N LYS A 135 -2.41 22.45 13.63
CA LYS A 135 -1.25 22.30 12.74
C LYS A 135 -1.47 23.00 11.39
N THR A 136 -2.69 22.90 10.81
CA THR A 136 -3.00 23.54 9.53
C THR A 136 -2.95 25.04 9.64
N VAL A 137 -3.52 25.62 10.69
CA VAL A 137 -3.46 27.05 10.97
C VAL A 137 -2.00 27.51 11.17
N SER A 138 -1.23 26.81 11.99
CA SER A 138 0.19 27.14 12.21
C SER A 138 1.03 27.07 10.92
N ILE A 139 0.79 26.07 10.05
CA ILE A 139 1.49 25.96 8.76
C ILE A 139 1.03 27.08 7.81
N ARG A 140 -0.25 27.35 7.72
CA ARG A 140 -0.82 28.45 6.94
C ARG A 140 -0.16 29.78 7.28
N ASP A 141 -0.06 30.10 8.58
CA ASP A 141 0.47 31.36 9.07
C ASP A 141 1.99 31.47 8.82
N LYS A 142 2.76 30.38 9.03
CA LYS A 142 4.18 30.30 8.67
C LYS A 142 4.45 30.53 7.18
N LEU A 143 3.50 30.12 6.33
CA LEU A 143 3.59 30.30 4.88
C LEU A 143 3.07 31.67 4.39
N GLY A 144 2.44 32.45 5.27
CA GLY A 144 1.84 33.74 4.92
C GLY A 144 0.58 33.61 4.06
N LEU A 145 -0.18 32.51 4.19
CA LEU A 145 -1.38 32.23 3.40
C LEU A 145 -2.68 32.64 4.14
N SER A 146 -2.74 33.84 4.65
CA SER A 146 -3.86 34.35 5.45
C SER A 146 -5.22 34.35 4.74
N ASN A 147 -5.20 34.39 3.41
CA ASN A 147 -6.40 34.33 2.56
C ASN A 147 -7.06 32.94 2.51
N VAL A 148 -6.39 31.88 2.99
CA VAL A 148 -6.94 30.51 3.01
C VAL A 148 -7.79 30.33 4.26
N LYS A 149 -9.12 30.20 4.08
CA LYS A 149 -10.07 29.96 5.17
C LYS A 149 -10.08 28.46 5.54
N VAL A 150 -9.77 28.16 6.80
CA VAL A 150 -9.75 26.79 7.34
C VAL A 150 -10.83 26.65 8.39
N VAL A 151 -11.74 25.71 8.23
CA VAL A 151 -12.81 25.41 9.18
C VAL A 151 -12.66 23.98 9.69
N ALA A 152 -12.77 23.80 11.00
CA ALA A 152 -12.83 22.46 11.62
C ALA A 152 -14.19 22.27 12.31
N TYR A 153 -14.72 21.01 12.24
CA TYR A 153 -15.92 20.63 12.98
C TYR A 153 -15.75 19.22 13.57
N HIS A 154 -15.87 19.11 14.90
CA HIS A 154 -15.79 17.84 15.61
C HIS A 154 -16.49 17.90 16.99
N SER A 155 -16.74 16.74 17.60
CA SER A 155 -17.52 16.63 18.84
C SER A 155 -16.88 17.27 20.07
N LEU A 156 -15.56 17.51 20.09
CA LEU A 156 -14.86 18.12 21.22
C LEU A 156 -14.86 19.65 21.20
N MET A 157 -15.49 20.29 20.21
CA MET A 157 -15.64 21.74 20.15
C MET A 157 -16.73 22.20 21.10
N THR A 158 -16.60 23.44 21.60
CA THR A 158 -17.67 24.15 22.35
C THR A 158 -18.87 24.37 21.44
N GLU A 159 -20.08 24.51 22.02
CA GLU A 159 -21.30 24.75 21.21
C GLU A 159 -21.20 26.04 20.40
N LYS A 160 -20.62 27.11 20.99
CA LYS A 160 -20.32 28.34 20.24
C LYS A 160 -19.42 28.09 19.04
N GLY A 161 -18.29 27.37 19.23
CA GLY A 161 -17.37 27.07 18.16
C GLY A 161 -17.98 26.18 17.08
N LYS A 162 -18.92 25.27 17.43
CA LYS A 162 -19.66 24.44 16.44
C LYS A 162 -20.58 25.30 15.57
N ARG A 163 -21.29 26.31 16.16
CA ARG A 163 -22.15 27.22 15.39
C ARG A 163 -21.31 28.05 14.42
N GLU A 164 -20.27 28.71 14.93
CA GLU A 164 -19.36 29.52 14.10
C GLU A 164 -18.76 28.70 12.95
N ALA A 165 -18.40 27.43 13.21
CA ALA A 165 -17.87 26.53 12.16
C ALA A 165 -18.90 26.22 11.06
N LEU A 166 -20.16 25.98 11.42
CA LEU A 166 -21.24 25.73 10.45
C LEU A 166 -21.61 26.99 9.65
N GLU A 167 -21.62 28.16 10.27
CA GLU A 167 -21.86 29.45 9.59
C GLU A 167 -20.77 29.73 8.53
N ASN A 168 -19.52 29.42 8.85
CA ASN A 168 -18.38 29.73 7.98
C ASN A 168 -17.99 28.60 6.98
N VAL A 169 -18.64 27.44 7.04
CA VAL A 169 -18.22 26.28 6.22
C VAL A 169 -18.41 26.50 4.71
N GLY A 170 -19.40 27.30 4.32
CA GLY A 170 -19.66 27.65 2.91
C GLY A 170 -18.49 28.36 2.24
N GLU A 171 -17.80 29.23 2.99
CA GLU A 171 -16.64 29.99 2.52
C GLU A 171 -15.30 29.30 2.76
N ALA A 172 -15.30 28.13 3.43
CA ALA A 172 -14.09 27.41 3.75
C ALA A 172 -13.36 26.91 2.50
N SER A 173 -12.07 27.17 2.41
CA SER A 173 -11.17 26.56 1.43
C SER A 173 -10.75 25.15 1.85
N ILE A 174 -10.64 24.92 3.17
CA ILE A 174 -10.27 23.62 3.74
C ILE A 174 -11.23 23.29 4.88
N ILE A 175 -11.89 22.13 4.79
CA ILE A 175 -12.78 21.59 5.82
C ILE A 175 -12.08 20.42 6.51
N ILE A 176 -11.98 20.44 7.85
CA ILE A 176 -11.38 19.38 8.66
C ILE A 176 -12.47 18.79 9.56
N THR A 177 -12.73 17.48 9.41
CA THR A 177 -13.81 16.85 10.18
C THR A 177 -13.58 15.33 10.36
N THR A 178 -14.52 14.69 11.07
CA THR A 178 -14.54 13.23 11.25
C THR A 178 -15.67 12.58 10.44
N PRO A 179 -15.57 11.29 10.07
CA PRO A 179 -16.67 10.58 9.39
C PRO A 179 -17.99 10.62 10.17
N ALA A 180 -17.92 10.58 11.52
CA ALA A 180 -19.11 10.66 12.37
C ALA A 180 -19.79 12.03 12.31
N SER A 181 -19.01 13.10 12.31
CA SER A 181 -19.52 14.48 12.20
C SER A 181 -20.10 14.74 10.81
N LEU A 182 -19.42 14.29 9.77
CA LEU A 182 -19.87 14.43 8.37
C LEU A 182 -21.20 13.72 8.11
N MET A 183 -21.43 12.56 8.74
CA MET A 183 -22.71 11.86 8.65
C MET A 183 -23.85 12.57 9.37
N LYS A 184 -23.56 13.19 10.53
CA LYS A 184 -24.56 13.84 11.38
C LYS A 184 -24.95 15.25 10.95
N LYS A 185 -24.06 15.95 10.21
CA LYS A 185 -24.20 17.37 9.87
C LYS A 185 -24.17 17.56 8.35
N PRO A 186 -25.36 17.70 7.71
CA PRO A 186 -25.47 17.95 6.27
C PRO A 186 -24.76 19.23 5.82
N GLU A 187 -24.69 20.25 6.65
CA GLU A 187 -24.07 21.54 6.36
C GLU A 187 -22.59 21.43 6.00
N LEU A 188 -21.91 20.38 6.51
CA LEU A 188 -20.51 20.09 6.19
C LEU A 188 -20.32 19.53 4.77
N ARG A 189 -21.39 19.10 4.10
CA ARG A 189 -21.35 18.42 2.81
C ARG A 189 -21.26 19.39 1.64
N GLN A 190 -20.24 20.25 1.67
CA GLN A 190 -19.94 21.19 0.60
C GLN A 190 -19.31 20.50 -0.61
N SER A 191 -19.48 21.08 -1.81
CA SER A 191 -18.77 20.64 -2.99
C SER A 191 -17.26 20.85 -2.81
N ILE A 192 -16.46 19.82 -3.09
CA ILE A 192 -15.00 19.82 -2.95
C ILE A 192 -14.33 19.29 -4.20
N SER A 193 -13.09 19.68 -4.43
CA SER A 193 -12.26 19.17 -5.51
C SER A 193 -11.31 18.06 -5.04
N ILE A 194 -11.00 18.01 -3.74
CA ILE A 194 -9.99 17.10 -3.19
C ILE A 194 -10.46 16.57 -1.83
N ALA A 195 -10.37 15.26 -1.67
CA ALA A 195 -10.57 14.61 -0.38
C ALA A 195 -9.27 13.95 0.10
N PHE A 196 -8.72 14.44 1.21
CA PHE A 196 -7.63 13.82 1.94
C PHE A 196 -8.22 12.98 3.08
N VAL A 197 -7.96 11.68 3.08
CA VAL A 197 -8.48 10.77 4.10
C VAL A 197 -7.32 10.20 4.90
N ASP A 198 -7.23 10.55 6.17
CA ASP A 198 -6.28 9.93 7.10
C ASP A 198 -6.91 8.72 7.79
N ASP A 199 -6.16 7.62 7.90
CA ASP A 199 -6.66 6.29 8.32
C ASP A 199 -7.82 5.76 7.45
N VAL A 200 -7.47 5.38 6.23
CA VAL A 200 -8.40 4.82 5.24
C VAL A 200 -9.22 3.62 5.77
N ASP A 201 -8.67 2.83 6.68
CA ASP A 201 -9.36 1.67 7.29
C ASP A 201 -10.60 2.10 8.09
N SER A 202 -10.49 3.19 8.83
CA SER A 202 -11.61 3.78 9.58
C SER A 202 -12.71 4.32 8.66
N PHE A 203 -12.29 4.93 7.56
CA PHE A 203 -13.18 5.48 6.54
C PHE A 203 -13.95 4.39 5.79
N LEU A 204 -13.26 3.37 5.27
CA LEU A 204 -13.85 2.29 4.47
C LEU A 204 -14.79 1.37 5.25
N ARG A 205 -14.74 1.39 6.58
CA ARG A 205 -15.70 0.66 7.43
C ARG A 205 -17.11 1.27 7.46
N ARG A 206 -17.25 2.52 7.05
CA ARG A 206 -18.50 3.28 7.09
C ARG A 206 -18.94 3.62 5.68
N SER A 207 -19.66 2.72 5.02
CA SER A 207 -20.10 2.89 3.63
C SER A 207 -20.78 4.22 3.38
N LYS A 208 -21.69 4.65 4.27
CA LYS A 208 -22.37 5.95 4.17
C LYS A 208 -21.40 7.15 4.14
N SER A 209 -20.30 7.12 4.88
CA SER A 209 -19.33 8.22 4.84
C SER A 209 -18.54 8.24 3.53
N VAL A 210 -18.30 7.08 2.93
CA VAL A 210 -17.67 7.00 1.60
C VAL A 210 -18.57 7.59 0.53
N GLU A 211 -19.84 7.20 0.51
CA GLU A 211 -20.86 7.73 -0.42
C GLU A 211 -21.00 9.26 -0.29
N ILE A 212 -21.06 9.80 0.92
CA ILE A 212 -21.10 11.25 1.14
C ILE A 212 -19.88 11.95 0.55
N VAL A 213 -18.67 11.44 0.80
CA VAL A 213 -17.43 12.04 0.25
C VAL A 213 -17.40 11.96 -1.27
N LEU A 214 -17.86 10.86 -1.88
CA LEU A 214 -17.94 10.72 -3.32
C LEU A 214 -18.92 11.73 -3.94
N ARG A 215 -20.09 11.95 -3.31
CA ARG A 215 -21.04 12.99 -3.74
C ARG A 215 -20.49 14.39 -3.61
N MET A 216 -19.75 14.69 -2.53
CA MET A 216 -19.05 15.97 -2.38
C MET A 216 -18.00 16.20 -3.48
N LEU A 217 -17.40 15.15 -4.03
CA LEU A 217 -16.47 15.17 -5.16
C LEU A 217 -17.17 15.23 -6.54
N GLY A 218 -18.50 15.24 -6.55
CA GLY A 218 -19.31 15.34 -7.78
C GLY A 218 -19.64 14.01 -8.43
N VAL A 219 -19.47 12.88 -7.75
CA VAL A 219 -19.93 11.56 -8.24
C VAL A 219 -21.46 11.52 -8.21
N THR A 220 -22.08 11.22 -9.33
CA THR A 220 -23.54 11.18 -9.52
C THR A 220 -24.11 9.77 -9.29
N GLU A 221 -25.46 9.65 -9.27
CA GLU A 221 -26.11 8.34 -9.20
C GLU A 221 -25.87 7.54 -10.48
N GLU A 222 -25.85 8.19 -11.62
CA GLU A 222 -25.51 7.58 -12.91
C GLU A 222 -24.10 6.96 -12.91
N ASP A 223 -23.12 7.67 -12.29
CA ASP A 223 -21.76 7.12 -12.12
C ASP A 223 -21.76 5.87 -11.24
N GLU A 224 -22.59 5.84 -10.19
CA GLU A 224 -22.73 4.67 -9.31
C GLU A 224 -23.38 3.47 -10.06
N GLU A 225 -24.38 3.70 -10.87
CA GLU A 225 -25.00 2.69 -11.72
C GLU A 225 -23.98 2.13 -12.72
N GLN A 226 -23.20 2.99 -13.36
CA GLN A 226 -22.17 2.57 -14.28
C GLN A 226 -21.06 1.75 -13.58
N VAL A 227 -20.72 2.06 -12.33
CA VAL A 227 -19.84 1.22 -11.50
C VAL A 227 -20.42 -0.18 -11.29
N ASN A 228 -21.73 -0.30 -11.02
CA ASN A 228 -22.38 -1.59 -10.86
C ASN A 228 -22.35 -2.39 -12.18
N THR A 229 -22.69 -1.78 -13.31
CA THR A 229 -22.61 -2.39 -14.65
C THR A 229 -21.20 -2.95 -14.94
N ILE A 230 -20.15 -2.16 -14.68
CA ILE A 230 -18.76 -2.61 -14.86
C ILE A 230 -18.47 -3.84 -13.99
N GLN A 231 -18.96 -3.86 -12.75
CA GLN A 231 -18.74 -4.99 -11.83
C GLN A 231 -19.50 -6.24 -12.26
N GLU A 232 -20.69 -6.10 -12.82
CA GLU A 232 -21.50 -7.19 -13.36
C GLU A 232 -20.81 -7.81 -14.58
N LEU A 233 -20.37 -7.00 -15.54
CA LEU A 233 -19.59 -7.47 -16.71
C LEU A 233 -18.33 -8.23 -16.29
N GLU A 234 -17.57 -7.71 -15.31
CA GLU A 234 -16.37 -8.40 -14.79
C GLU A 234 -16.70 -9.70 -14.04
N SER A 235 -17.86 -9.78 -13.40
CA SER A 235 -18.31 -10.98 -12.69
C SER A 235 -18.75 -12.06 -13.67
N GLU A 236 -19.47 -11.67 -14.70
CA GLU A 236 -19.93 -12.54 -15.77
C GLU A 236 -18.76 -13.08 -16.59
N ALA A 237 -17.84 -12.23 -16.99
CA ALA A 237 -16.60 -12.64 -17.66
C ALA A 237 -15.82 -13.69 -16.86
N ARG A 238 -15.78 -13.57 -15.53
CA ARG A 238 -15.09 -14.57 -14.68
C ARG A 238 -15.80 -15.91 -14.64
N LYS A 239 -17.12 -15.93 -14.76
CA LYS A 239 -17.92 -17.18 -14.83
C LYS A 239 -17.75 -17.85 -16.18
N LEU A 240 -17.76 -17.06 -17.26
CA LEU A 240 -17.67 -17.56 -18.64
C LEU A 240 -16.24 -17.95 -19.04
N ALA A 241 -15.22 -17.41 -18.40
CA ALA A 241 -13.82 -17.63 -18.80
C ALA A 241 -13.37 -19.11 -18.90
N PRO A 242 -13.87 -20.08 -18.08
CA PRO A 242 -13.54 -21.48 -18.25
C PRO A 242 -14.21 -22.13 -19.46
N GLU A 243 -15.40 -21.66 -19.87
CA GLU A 243 -16.24 -22.28 -20.90
C GLU A 243 -16.08 -21.55 -22.25
N ASN A 244 -16.07 -20.22 -22.22
CA ASN A 244 -15.97 -19.38 -23.42
C ASN A 244 -14.97 -18.21 -23.19
N PRO A 245 -13.66 -18.44 -23.35
CA PRO A 245 -12.64 -17.41 -23.10
C PRO A 245 -12.76 -16.18 -24.00
N ASP A 246 -13.25 -16.33 -25.25
CA ASP A 246 -13.39 -15.23 -26.20
C ASP A 246 -14.52 -14.27 -25.81
N GLU A 247 -15.66 -14.76 -25.41
CA GLU A 247 -16.79 -13.98 -24.91
C GLU A 247 -16.44 -13.29 -23.59
N ALA A 248 -15.80 -14.04 -22.66
CA ALA A 248 -15.31 -13.48 -21.42
C ALA A 248 -14.37 -12.28 -21.66
N ARG A 249 -13.54 -12.36 -22.68
CA ARG A 249 -12.63 -11.28 -23.06
C ARG A 249 -13.37 -10.06 -23.63
N GLN A 250 -14.40 -10.27 -24.43
CA GLN A 250 -15.24 -9.17 -24.95
C GLN A 250 -15.91 -8.39 -23.81
N LEU A 251 -16.46 -9.10 -22.81
CA LEU A 251 -17.05 -8.48 -21.62
C LEU A 251 -16.01 -7.68 -20.82
N LEU A 252 -14.79 -8.19 -20.68
CA LEU A 252 -13.71 -7.47 -20.00
C LEU A 252 -13.27 -6.22 -20.77
N ASP A 253 -13.23 -6.27 -22.10
CA ASP A 253 -12.90 -5.11 -22.94
C ASP A 253 -13.99 -4.03 -22.89
N GLU A 254 -15.25 -4.44 -22.82
CA GLU A 254 -16.37 -3.52 -22.60
C GLU A 254 -16.32 -2.89 -21.20
N ALA A 255 -16.13 -3.67 -20.17
CA ALA A 255 -15.96 -3.19 -18.80
C ALA A 255 -14.76 -2.21 -18.70
N HIS A 256 -13.68 -2.49 -19.45
CA HIS A 256 -12.52 -1.60 -19.49
C HIS A 256 -12.85 -0.26 -20.17
N ARG A 257 -13.52 -0.27 -21.31
CA ARG A 257 -13.94 0.97 -22.01
C ARG A 257 -14.86 1.84 -21.15
N LEU A 258 -15.87 1.24 -20.52
CA LEU A 258 -16.78 1.94 -19.60
C LEU A 258 -16.00 2.53 -18.41
N ARG A 259 -15.03 1.79 -17.85
CA ARG A 259 -14.19 2.28 -16.75
C ARG A 259 -13.32 3.47 -17.16
N VAL A 260 -12.70 3.44 -18.32
CA VAL A 260 -11.88 4.56 -18.80
C VAL A 260 -12.74 5.82 -18.98
N SER A 261 -13.89 5.70 -19.64
CA SER A 261 -14.84 6.80 -19.82
C SER A 261 -15.31 7.38 -18.48
N LEU A 262 -15.64 6.51 -17.52
CA LEU A 262 -16.04 6.92 -16.17
C LEU A 262 -14.92 7.67 -15.44
N GLN A 263 -13.68 7.17 -15.50
CA GLN A 263 -12.53 7.80 -14.84
C GLN A 263 -12.14 9.15 -15.45
N GLU A 264 -12.39 9.36 -16.73
CA GLU A 264 -12.19 10.66 -17.39
C GLU A 264 -13.25 11.69 -16.96
N ARG A 265 -14.46 11.24 -16.68
CA ARG A 265 -15.60 12.07 -16.25
C ARG A 265 -15.49 12.50 -14.79
N VAL A 266 -15.03 11.61 -13.92
CA VAL A 266 -14.87 11.86 -12.49
C VAL A 266 -13.63 12.72 -12.21
N LYS A 267 -13.87 14.02 -11.93
CA LYS A 267 -12.80 15.03 -11.81
C LYS A 267 -12.26 15.23 -10.38
N GLY A 268 -12.93 14.72 -9.36
CA GLY A 268 -12.49 14.85 -7.96
C GLY A 268 -11.25 14.01 -7.67
N LEU A 269 -10.41 14.48 -6.76
CA LEU A 269 -9.16 13.81 -6.35
C LEU A 269 -9.31 13.18 -4.96
N VAL A 270 -8.99 11.91 -4.82
CA VAL A 270 -8.98 11.18 -3.54
C VAL A 270 -7.57 10.76 -3.18
N VAL A 271 -7.06 11.28 -2.08
CA VAL A 271 -5.76 10.93 -1.52
C VAL A 271 -5.96 10.28 -0.16
N VAL A 272 -5.66 9.01 -0.04
CA VAL A 272 -5.86 8.28 1.22
C VAL A 272 -4.51 7.98 1.88
N SER A 273 -4.47 8.04 3.20
CA SER A 273 -3.34 7.56 3.98
C SER A 273 -3.78 6.47 4.96
N GLY A 274 -2.92 5.51 5.20
CA GLY A 274 -3.18 4.41 6.12
C GLY A 274 -2.09 3.35 6.01
N ALA A 275 -1.88 2.62 7.09
CA ALA A 275 -0.68 1.79 7.16
C ALA A 275 -0.95 0.28 7.18
N THR A 276 -2.18 -0.22 7.41
CA THR A 276 -2.13 -1.50 8.10
C THR A 276 -3.18 -2.56 7.86
N GLN A 277 -4.27 -2.43 7.11
CA GLN A 277 -5.13 -3.61 7.11
C GLN A 277 -5.92 -3.92 5.83
N THR A 278 -6.17 -5.20 5.73
CA THR A 278 -7.02 -5.97 4.82
C THR A 278 -8.08 -5.10 4.13
N ALA A 279 -7.78 -4.76 2.88
CA ALA A 279 -8.81 -4.27 1.99
C ALA A 279 -9.96 -5.30 1.96
N ARG A 280 -11.02 -5.01 2.70
CA ARG A 280 -12.25 -5.79 2.62
C ARG A 280 -12.81 -5.59 1.23
N ARG A 281 -13.33 -6.63 0.60
CA ARG A 281 -14.07 -6.54 -0.68
C ARG A 281 -15.47 -5.96 -0.42
N THR A 282 -15.54 -4.77 0.20
CA THR A 282 -16.80 -4.06 0.45
C THR A 282 -17.23 -3.31 -0.81
N LYS A 283 -18.53 -2.97 -0.90
CA LYS A 283 -19.08 -2.11 -1.97
C LYS A 283 -18.25 -0.83 -2.11
N SER A 284 -17.95 -0.15 -1.01
CA SER A 284 -17.17 1.11 -0.99
C SER A 284 -15.75 0.97 -1.55
N VAL A 285 -15.05 -0.14 -1.24
CA VAL A 285 -13.71 -0.40 -1.79
C VAL A 285 -13.76 -0.65 -3.29
N ARG A 286 -14.79 -1.37 -3.75
CA ARG A 286 -15.00 -1.61 -5.17
C ARG A 286 -15.32 -0.32 -5.93
N MET A 287 -16.18 0.54 -5.36
CA MET A 287 -16.49 1.86 -5.91
C MET A 287 -15.21 2.71 -6.08
N LEU A 288 -14.42 2.87 -5.02
CA LEU A 288 -13.16 3.62 -5.09
C LEU A 288 -12.19 3.06 -6.13
N ASN A 289 -12.10 1.72 -6.25
CA ASN A 289 -11.23 1.10 -7.25
C ASN A 289 -11.71 1.37 -8.67
N THR A 290 -13.02 1.26 -8.92
CA THR A 290 -13.58 1.48 -10.27
C THR A 290 -13.50 2.96 -10.66
N LEU A 291 -13.85 3.88 -9.76
CA LEU A 291 -13.86 5.33 -10.02
C LEU A 291 -12.45 5.93 -10.12
N TYR A 292 -11.53 5.51 -9.27
CA TYR A 292 -10.22 6.16 -9.14
C TYR A 292 -9.03 5.26 -9.48
N GLY A 293 -9.26 4.03 -9.93
CA GLY A 293 -8.22 3.13 -10.44
C GLY A 293 -7.21 2.61 -9.41
N PHE A 294 -7.48 2.74 -8.10
CA PHE A 294 -6.59 2.20 -7.08
C PHE A 294 -7.32 1.40 -5.99
N SER A 295 -6.66 0.38 -5.48
CA SER A 295 -7.12 -0.35 -4.30
C SER A 295 -6.09 -0.23 -3.18
N VAL A 296 -6.55 0.02 -1.97
CA VAL A 296 -5.64 0.10 -0.83
C VAL A 296 -5.21 -1.31 -0.43
N GLY A 297 -3.91 -1.57 -0.46
CA GLY A 297 -3.29 -2.81 0.01
C GLY A 297 -3.10 -2.80 1.53
N GLY A 298 -2.94 -3.99 2.12
CA GLY A 298 -2.61 -4.13 3.54
C GLY A 298 -1.15 -4.50 3.74
N LYS A 299 -0.65 -4.30 4.94
CA LYS A 299 0.71 -4.58 5.44
C LYS A 299 1.85 -4.03 4.58
N THR A 300 2.46 -3.04 5.14
CA THR A 300 3.77 -2.57 4.74
C THR A 300 4.76 -3.04 5.79
N GLU A 301 5.86 -3.63 5.38
CA GLU A 301 7.02 -3.78 6.27
C GLU A 301 7.48 -2.38 6.65
N MET A 302 7.31 -2.06 7.90
CA MET A 302 7.80 -0.79 8.43
C MET A 302 9.29 -0.98 8.73
N GLY A 303 10.13 -0.12 8.23
CA GLY A 303 11.45 0.07 8.79
C GLY A 303 11.30 0.28 10.30
N ARG A 304 11.94 -0.55 11.09
CA ARG A 304 11.84 -0.58 12.54
C ARG A 304 13.25 -0.43 13.11
N ASN A 305 13.43 0.57 13.98
CA ASN A 305 14.71 0.78 14.66
C ASN A 305 14.48 0.70 16.17
N ILE A 306 14.06 -0.49 16.62
CA ILE A 306 13.70 -0.75 18.01
C ILE A 306 14.53 -1.94 18.50
N GLU A 307 15.14 -1.80 19.66
CA GLU A 307 15.70 -2.93 20.38
C GLU A 307 14.58 -3.55 21.22
N ASP A 308 14.33 -4.83 20.99
CA ASP A 308 13.31 -5.60 21.68
C ASP A 308 13.96 -6.53 22.72
N PHE A 309 13.54 -6.34 23.97
CA PHE A 309 13.99 -7.16 25.08
C PHE A 309 12.83 -7.95 25.67
N TYR A 310 13.16 -9.13 26.25
CA TYR A 310 12.23 -9.86 27.10
C TYR A 310 12.84 -10.05 28.50
N ILE A 311 11.99 -10.15 29.50
CA ILE A 311 12.37 -10.44 30.87
C ILE A 311 11.39 -11.44 31.48
N ARG A 312 11.94 -12.43 32.18
CA ARG A 312 11.17 -13.35 33.02
C ARG A 312 11.18 -12.84 34.47
N PRO A 313 10.04 -12.82 35.15
CA PRO A 313 9.93 -12.24 36.49
C PRO A 313 10.78 -12.90 37.57
N ASN A 314 11.16 -14.20 37.40
CA ASN A 314 12.07 -14.93 38.29
C ASN A 314 11.76 -14.76 39.79
N GLY A 315 10.47 -14.83 40.19
CA GLY A 315 9.99 -14.69 41.55
C GLY A 315 9.51 -13.29 41.94
N GLU A 316 9.80 -12.25 41.15
CA GLU A 316 9.18 -10.92 41.30
C GLU A 316 7.75 -10.92 40.69
N THR A 317 6.92 -10.01 41.17
CA THR A 317 5.64 -9.73 40.50
C THR A 317 5.86 -8.92 39.20
N ILE A 318 4.89 -8.99 38.29
CA ILE A 318 4.94 -8.21 37.02
C ILE A 318 5.02 -6.71 37.35
N GLU A 319 4.29 -6.27 38.33
CA GLU A 319 4.24 -4.89 38.84
C GLU A 319 5.58 -4.40 39.31
N GLU A 320 6.34 -5.24 40.07
CA GLU A 320 7.68 -4.94 40.54
C GLU A 320 8.69 -4.83 39.39
N VAL A 321 8.64 -5.76 38.45
CA VAL A 321 9.49 -5.73 37.25
C VAL A 321 9.22 -4.46 36.43
N VAL A 322 7.95 -4.12 36.23
CA VAL A 322 7.57 -2.89 35.49
C VAL A 322 8.05 -1.64 36.23
N ALA A 323 7.87 -1.58 37.57
CA ALA A 323 8.35 -0.45 38.37
C ALA A 323 9.87 -0.27 38.22
N ARG A 324 10.66 -1.32 38.38
CA ARG A 324 12.11 -1.31 38.21
C ARG A 324 12.54 -0.81 36.81
N ILE A 325 11.85 -1.24 35.76
CA ILE A 325 12.16 -0.78 34.40
C ILE A 325 11.87 0.71 34.27
N VAL A 326 10.72 1.19 34.77
CA VAL A 326 10.31 2.59 34.67
C VAL A 326 11.19 3.51 35.53
N GLU A 327 11.52 3.11 36.75
CA GLU A 327 12.46 3.81 37.66
C GLU A 327 13.79 4.05 36.93
N LYS A 328 14.33 3.01 36.31
CA LYS A 328 15.59 3.10 35.57
C LYS A 328 15.53 3.89 34.29
N ALA A 329 14.47 3.72 33.51
CA ALA A 329 14.29 4.39 32.22
C ALA A 329 13.89 5.87 32.39
N GLY A 330 13.20 6.23 33.46
CA GLY A 330 12.69 7.59 33.70
C GLY A 330 11.53 7.97 32.80
N GLY A 331 11.29 9.24 32.61
CA GLY A 331 10.13 9.76 31.87
C GLY A 331 10.10 9.39 30.37
N GLY A 332 8.91 9.46 29.79
CA GLY A 332 8.66 9.18 28.35
C GLY A 332 8.27 7.74 28.05
N GLY A 333 7.73 7.01 29.02
CA GLY A 333 7.31 5.62 28.91
C GLY A 333 5.86 5.44 28.45
N LEU A 334 5.61 4.35 27.71
CA LEU A 334 4.29 3.83 27.43
C LEU A 334 4.21 2.41 27.99
N ILE A 335 3.28 2.17 28.91
CA ILE A 335 3.07 0.87 29.55
C ILE A 335 1.82 0.23 29.00
N TYR A 336 1.95 -0.98 28.49
CA TYR A 336 0.88 -1.72 27.84
C TYR A 336 0.51 -2.95 28.66
N VAL A 337 -0.75 -3.04 29.04
CA VAL A 337 -1.36 -4.18 29.73
C VAL A 337 -2.04 -5.08 28.73
N PRO A 338 -1.85 -6.42 28.77
CA PRO A 338 -2.57 -7.36 27.91
C PRO A 338 -4.09 -7.24 28.04
N MET A 339 -4.82 -7.50 26.95
CA MET A 339 -6.27 -7.30 26.89
C MET A 339 -7.05 -8.25 27.82
N ASP A 340 -6.53 -9.43 28.10
CA ASP A 340 -7.13 -10.43 29.00
C ASP A 340 -7.15 -9.99 30.48
N LYS A 341 -6.21 -9.12 30.89
CA LYS A 341 -6.16 -8.53 32.24
C LYS A 341 -7.16 -7.37 32.45
N GLY A 342 -7.59 -6.71 31.37
CA GLY A 342 -8.63 -5.70 31.39
C GLY A 342 -8.26 -4.34 31.97
N ALA A 343 -9.26 -3.46 32.05
CA ALA A 343 -9.08 -2.05 32.47
C ALA A 343 -8.81 -1.91 33.97
N ASP A 344 -9.30 -2.82 34.79
CA ASP A 344 -9.11 -2.76 36.24
C ASP A 344 -7.68 -3.06 36.64
N TYR A 345 -7.00 -3.95 35.91
CA TYR A 345 -5.58 -4.17 36.09
C TYR A 345 -4.75 -2.93 35.70
N VAL A 346 -5.15 -2.19 34.67
CA VAL A 346 -4.50 -0.91 34.32
C VAL A 346 -4.55 0.08 35.49
N LYS A 347 -5.69 0.17 36.17
CA LYS A 347 -5.85 1.06 37.36
C LYS A 347 -5.00 0.58 38.53
N LYS A 348 -5.06 -0.73 38.84
CA LYS A 348 -4.21 -1.34 39.92
C LYS A 348 -2.72 -1.11 39.68
N LEU A 349 -2.25 -1.34 38.47
CA LEU A 349 -0.85 -1.09 38.10
C LEU A 349 -0.48 0.40 38.23
N ALA A 350 -1.38 1.31 37.86
CA ALA A 350 -1.16 2.74 38.05
C ALA A 350 -1.05 3.13 39.53
N GLU A 351 -1.92 2.60 40.37
CA GLU A 351 -1.87 2.81 41.84
C GLU A 351 -0.60 2.25 42.44
N PHE A 352 -0.22 1.04 42.08
CA PHE A 352 1.03 0.41 42.54
C PHE A 352 2.26 1.26 42.17
N LEU A 353 2.37 1.69 40.91
CA LEU A 353 3.49 2.51 40.48
C LEU A 353 3.51 3.89 41.12
N LYS A 354 2.34 4.51 41.36
CA LYS A 354 2.23 5.76 42.16
C LYS A 354 2.70 5.56 43.59
N GLY A 355 2.36 4.43 44.23
CA GLY A 355 2.85 4.06 45.57
C GLY A 355 4.38 3.94 45.64
N ARG A 356 5.04 3.70 44.53
CA ARG A 356 6.51 3.71 44.38
C ARG A 356 7.08 5.10 44.04
N GLY A 357 6.27 6.14 44.03
CA GLY A 357 6.71 7.52 43.73
C GLY A 357 6.80 7.85 42.26
N LEU A 358 6.38 6.96 41.35
CA LEU A 358 6.40 7.21 39.91
C LEU A 358 5.17 8.06 39.45
N LYS A 359 5.41 9.05 38.62
CA LYS A 359 4.36 9.93 38.11
C LYS A 359 3.70 9.29 36.87
N VAL A 360 2.74 8.40 37.07
CA VAL A 360 2.07 7.65 36.01
C VAL A 360 0.57 7.82 36.04
N GLU A 361 -0.11 7.74 34.90
CA GLU A 361 -1.56 7.81 34.78
C GLU A 361 -2.15 6.74 33.86
N ALA A 362 -3.33 6.24 34.23
CA ALA A 362 -4.12 5.34 33.39
C ALA A 362 -4.77 6.12 32.22
N TYR A 363 -4.51 5.65 31.00
CA TYR A 363 -5.01 6.25 29.75
C TYR A 363 -5.93 5.29 29.02
N LEU A 364 -7.16 5.13 29.51
CA LEU A 364 -8.20 4.23 28.99
C LEU A 364 -9.18 4.87 28.02
N GLY A 365 -9.10 6.21 27.86
CA GLY A 365 -9.93 7.02 26.97
C GLY A 365 -9.21 8.31 26.59
N SER A 366 -9.84 9.14 25.75
CA SER A 366 -9.26 10.42 25.31
C SER A 366 -9.32 11.47 26.43
N ARG A 367 -8.45 11.37 27.40
CA ARG A 367 -8.31 12.35 28.51
C ARG A 367 -7.30 13.43 28.12
N LYS A 368 -7.77 14.54 27.60
CA LYS A 368 -6.93 15.66 27.10
C LYS A 368 -5.94 16.17 28.16
N LYS A 369 -6.37 16.31 29.41
CA LYS A 369 -5.53 16.79 30.52
C LYS A 369 -4.34 15.87 30.75
N VAL A 370 -4.58 14.57 30.93
CA VAL A 370 -3.54 13.55 31.16
C VAL A 370 -2.56 13.47 29.98
N PHE A 371 -3.06 13.61 28.77
CA PHE A 371 -2.22 13.65 27.57
C PHE A 371 -1.29 14.86 27.56
N ASN A 372 -1.81 16.06 27.88
CA ASN A 372 -1.01 17.28 27.93
C ASN A 372 0.05 17.21 29.04
N GLU A 373 -0.30 16.73 30.22
CA GLU A 373 0.64 16.51 31.34
C GLU A 373 1.80 15.58 30.94
N PHE A 374 1.52 14.54 30.14
CA PHE A 374 2.56 13.67 29.60
C PHE A 374 3.44 14.38 28.55
N VAL A 375 2.84 15.19 27.67
CA VAL A 375 3.58 15.98 26.67
C VAL A 375 4.52 16.98 27.34
N GLU A 376 4.04 17.68 28.37
CA GLU A 376 4.80 18.66 29.15
C GLU A 376 5.89 18.04 30.04
N GLY A 377 5.86 16.72 30.21
CA GLY A 377 6.87 16.02 31.02
C GLY A 377 6.53 15.92 32.52
N LEU A 378 5.32 16.26 32.91
CA LEU A 378 4.83 16.16 34.28
C LEU A 378 4.55 14.71 34.69
N LEU A 379 4.32 13.82 33.71
CA LEU A 379 4.15 12.38 33.90
C LEU A 379 5.33 11.60 33.32
N ASP A 380 5.79 10.57 34.04
CA ASP A 380 6.83 9.65 33.59
C ASP A 380 6.33 8.66 32.54
N ALA A 381 5.12 8.10 32.71
CA ALA A 381 4.55 7.17 31.77
C ALA A 381 3.01 7.22 31.74
N LEU A 382 2.47 6.75 30.61
CA LEU A 382 1.04 6.45 30.42
C LEU A 382 0.82 4.94 30.41
N ILE A 383 -0.24 4.47 31.05
CA ILE A 383 -0.60 3.06 31.15
C ILE A 383 -1.91 2.82 30.39
N GLY A 384 -1.91 1.84 29.48
CA GLY A 384 -3.12 1.49 28.72
C GLY A 384 -3.13 0.05 28.25
N ILE A 385 -4.22 -0.34 27.58
CA ILE A 385 -4.39 -1.72 27.09
C ILE A 385 -3.62 -1.92 25.78
N ALA A 386 -2.88 -3.02 25.68
CA ALA A 386 -2.25 -3.50 24.46
C ALA A 386 -3.30 -4.01 23.48
N SER A 387 -3.96 -3.12 22.79
CA SER A 387 -4.98 -3.44 21.79
C SER A 387 -4.86 -2.50 20.60
N TYR A 388 -5.08 -3.04 19.42
CA TYR A 388 -5.16 -2.27 18.16
C TYR A 388 -6.12 -1.06 18.24
N ARG A 389 -7.16 -1.11 19.11
CA ARG A 389 -8.16 -0.04 19.26
C ARG A 389 -7.85 0.93 20.39
N SER A 390 -6.85 0.67 21.19
CA SER A 390 -6.50 1.51 22.34
C SER A 390 -6.04 2.90 21.90
N PRO A 391 -6.49 3.97 22.58
CA PRO A 391 -6.00 5.33 22.35
C PRO A 391 -4.47 5.44 22.49
N LEU A 392 -3.89 4.69 23.45
CA LEU A 392 -2.44 4.65 23.68
C LEU A 392 -1.70 4.05 22.47
N THR A 393 -2.30 3.07 21.81
CA THR A 393 -1.70 2.39 20.65
C THR A 393 -1.89 3.19 19.34
N ARG A 394 -2.98 3.94 19.18
CA ARG A 394 -3.30 4.68 17.94
C ARG A 394 -3.14 6.20 18.01
N GLY A 395 -3.38 6.79 19.18
CA GLY A 395 -3.56 8.25 19.31
C GLY A 395 -2.29 9.03 19.60
N ILE A 396 -1.15 8.38 19.86
CA ILE A 396 0.08 9.05 20.29
C ILE A 396 1.09 9.10 19.16
N ASP A 397 1.48 10.31 18.77
CA ASP A 397 2.58 10.58 17.83
C ASP A 397 3.45 11.70 18.38
N LEU A 398 4.36 11.35 19.29
CA LEU A 398 5.24 12.25 20.02
C LEU A 398 6.70 11.76 19.89
N PRO A 399 7.32 11.93 18.71
CA PRO A 399 8.69 11.45 18.48
C PRO A 399 9.75 12.12 19.36
N GLU A 400 9.46 13.29 19.91
CA GLU A 400 10.32 14.03 20.84
C GLU A 400 10.20 13.58 22.29
N ARG A 401 9.10 12.86 22.64
CA ARG A 401 8.77 12.51 24.03
C ARG A 401 8.82 11.01 24.31
N VAL A 402 8.21 10.17 23.46
CA VAL A 402 8.11 8.72 23.67
C VAL A 402 9.48 8.05 23.49
N ARG A 403 10.00 7.44 24.56
CA ARG A 403 11.34 6.84 24.61
C ARG A 403 11.31 5.32 24.56
N TYR A 404 10.39 4.71 25.31
CA TYR A 404 10.33 3.26 25.47
C TYR A 404 8.88 2.77 25.64
N ALA A 405 8.68 1.49 25.39
CA ALA A 405 7.44 0.76 25.63
C ALA A 405 7.72 -0.41 26.58
N VAL A 406 6.88 -0.61 27.58
CA VAL A 406 6.92 -1.76 28.48
C VAL A 406 5.61 -2.52 28.36
N PHE A 407 5.68 -3.82 28.15
CA PHE A 407 4.50 -4.68 28.13
C PHE A 407 4.44 -5.45 29.46
N ALA A 408 3.42 -5.16 30.28
CA ALA A 408 3.15 -5.79 31.57
C ALA A 408 2.47 -7.18 31.37
N GLY A 409 3.09 -8.01 30.57
CA GLY A 409 2.66 -9.32 30.12
C GLY A 409 2.61 -9.41 28.58
N VAL A 410 2.55 -10.61 28.06
CA VAL A 410 2.48 -10.89 26.62
C VAL A 410 1.18 -10.32 26.05
N PRO A 411 1.21 -9.48 25.01
CA PRO A 411 -0.01 -9.01 24.35
C PRO A 411 -0.85 -10.19 23.86
N LYS A 412 -2.00 -10.39 24.47
CA LYS A 412 -2.88 -11.53 24.23
C LYS A 412 -4.32 -11.19 24.60
N PHE A 413 -5.24 -11.99 24.09
CA PHE A 413 -6.66 -11.92 24.47
C PHE A 413 -7.21 -13.32 24.75
N ARG A 414 -8.21 -13.38 25.61
CA ARG A 414 -8.93 -14.61 25.96
C ARG A 414 -10.09 -14.77 25.00
N LEU A 415 -10.23 -15.96 24.40
CA LEU A 415 -11.35 -16.35 23.57
C LEU A 415 -12.08 -17.55 24.22
N ARG A 416 -13.31 -17.33 24.66
CA ARG A 416 -14.17 -18.40 25.17
C ARG A 416 -14.89 -19.08 24.02
N ILE A 417 -15.11 -20.38 24.14
CA ILE A 417 -15.93 -21.15 23.22
C ILE A 417 -17.40 -21.03 23.64
N SER A 418 -17.98 -19.88 23.36
CA SER A 418 -19.36 -19.53 23.72
C SER A 418 -20.04 -18.72 22.62
N VAL A 419 -21.38 -18.67 22.68
CA VAL A 419 -22.20 -17.85 21.78
C VAL A 419 -21.84 -16.36 21.94
N GLU A 420 -21.58 -15.92 23.17
CA GLU A 420 -21.27 -14.54 23.51
C GLU A 420 -19.99 -14.05 22.85
N ASP A 421 -18.96 -14.87 22.86
CA ASP A 421 -17.63 -14.54 22.30
C ASP A 421 -17.48 -14.93 20.84
N PHE A 422 -18.57 -15.41 20.19
CA PHE A 422 -18.53 -15.78 18.79
C PHE A 422 -18.26 -14.54 17.90
N GLN A 423 -17.07 -14.50 17.31
CA GLN A 423 -16.66 -13.54 16.31
C GLN A 423 -15.90 -14.27 15.19
N PRO A 424 -16.43 -14.32 13.96
CA PRO A 424 -15.84 -15.12 12.88
C PRO A 424 -14.35 -14.87 12.64
N SER A 425 -13.93 -13.61 12.74
CA SER A 425 -12.51 -13.25 12.55
C SER A 425 -11.58 -13.79 13.63
N ARG A 426 -12.03 -13.86 14.90
CA ARG A 426 -11.27 -14.44 16.01
C ARG A 426 -11.29 -15.96 15.96
N TRP A 427 -12.40 -16.55 15.55
CA TRP A 427 -12.54 -17.99 15.38
C TRP A 427 -11.65 -18.52 14.25
N LEU A 428 -11.48 -17.75 13.16
CA LEU A 428 -10.52 -18.07 12.10
C LEU A 428 -9.07 -18.09 12.61
N ILE A 429 -8.72 -17.19 13.51
CA ILE A 429 -7.39 -17.21 14.17
C ILE A 429 -7.28 -18.47 15.05
N LEU A 430 -8.28 -18.76 15.86
CA LEU A 430 -8.30 -19.95 16.72
C LEU A 430 -8.15 -21.23 15.90
N LEU A 431 -8.93 -21.44 14.84
CA LEU A 431 -8.83 -22.62 13.99
C LEU A 431 -7.42 -22.78 13.41
N ASN A 432 -6.80 -21.67 12.99
CA ASN A 432 -5.43 -21.71 12.49
C ASN A 432 -4.42 -22.11 13.57
N GLU A 433 -4.62 -21.69 14.83
CA GLU A 433 -3.78 -22.05 15.97
C GLU A 433 -3.87 -23.54 16.33
N ILE A 434 -5.10 -24.10 16.30
CA ILE A 434 -5.32 -25.49 16.71
C ILE A 434 -5.20 -26.50 15.54
N LYS A 435 -4.95 -26.02 14.31
CA LYS A 435 -4.95 -26.85 13.11
C LYS A 435 -4.12 -28.12 13.26
N ASP A 436 -2.88 -28.01 13.70
CA ASP A 436 -1.95 -29.15 13.80
C ASP A 436 -2.40 -30.20 14.82
N ALA A 437 -3.18 -29.79 15.84
CA ALA A 437 -3.71 -30.71 16.82
C ALA A 437 -4.99 -31.45 16.36
N VAL A 438 -5.74 -30.85 15.42
CA VAL A 438 -7.10 -31.26 15.06
C VAL A 438 -7.20 -31.84 13.66
N TYR A 439 -6.39 -31.33 12.71
CA TYR A 439 -6.59 -31.55 11.29
C TYR A 439 -6.44 -33.03 10.87
N GLU A 440 -5.48 -33.73 11.44
CA GLU A 440 -5.22 -35.14 11.13
C GLU A 440 -6.47 -36.03 11.33
N ARG A 441 -7.29 -35.69 12.29
CA ARG A 441 -8.44 -36.51 12.74
C ARG A 441 -9.80 -35.99 12.25
N TYR A 442 -9.90 -34.70 11.98
CA TYR A 442 -11.14 -33.97 11.65
C TYR A 442 -11.02 -33.10 10.40
N SER A 443 -10.21 -33.50 9.41
CA SER A 443 -9.89 -32.68 8.24
C SER A 443 -11.10 -32.15 7.47
N GLU A 444 -12.08 -33.02 7.17
CA GLU A 444 -13.27 -32.66 6.41
C GLU A 444 -14.17 -31.65 7.16
N GLU A 445 -14.42 -31.94 8.44
CA GLU A 445 -15.24 -31.06 9.28
C GLU A 445 -14.51 -29.73 9.54
N PHE A 446 -13.20 -29.78 9.74
CA PHE A 446 -12.37 -28.60 9.91
C PHE A 446 -12.42 -27.69 8.66
N ASP A 447 -12.24 -28.25 7.46
CA ASP A 447 -12.28 -27.50 6.20
C ASP A 447 -13.69 -26.92 5.93
N LYS A 448 -14.76 -27.67 6.28
CA LYS A 448 -16.13 -27.17 6.18
C LYS A 448 -16.36 -25.95 7.08
N VAL A 449 -15.98 -26.04 8.35
CA VAL A 449 -16.12 -24.94 9.32
C VAL A 449 -15.25 -23.75 8.93
N LEU A 450 -13.99 -24.01 8.53
CA LEU A 450 -13.09 -22.97 8.04
C LEU A 450 -13.68 -22.24 6.83
N GLY A 451 -14.22 -22.98 5.86
CA GLY A 451 -14.87 -22.41 4.67
C GLY A 451 -16.10 -21.59 5.01
N GLY A 452 -16.92 -22.04 5.95
CA GLY A 452 -18.07 -21.33 6.48
C GLY A 452 -17.66 -20.00 7.13
N LEU A 453 -16.72 -20.04 8.06
CA LEU A 453 -16.21 -18.85 8.77
C LEU A 453 -15.56 -17.83 7.83
N ILE A 454 -14.87 -18.28 6.77
CA ILE A 454 -14.31 -17.38 5.73
C ILE A 454 -15.45 -16.61 5.04
N LYS A 455 -16.57 -17.26 4.71
CA LYS A 455 -17.72 -16.63 4.05
C LYS A 455 -18.41 -15.57 4.92
N ILE A 456 -18.51 -15.82 6.23
CA ILE A 456 -19.15 -14.90 7.18
C ILE A 456 -18.19 -13.94 7.87
N ARG A 457 -16.90 -13.95 7.53
CA ARG A 457 -15.85 -13.13 8.17
C ARG A 457 -16.17 -11.63 8.22
N THR A 458 -16.98 -11.15 7.30
CA THR A 458 -17.35 -9.74 7.15
C THR A 458 -18.75 -9.41 7.69
N ALA A 459 -19.40 -10.34 8.40
CA ALA A 459 -20.70 -10.09 9.02
C ALA A 459 -20.69 -8.83 9.89
N SER A 460 -21.74 -8.02 9.77
CA SER A 460 -21.86 -6.77 10.52
C SER A 460 -22.04 -7.05 12.02
N ARG A 461 -21.77 -6.04 12.86
CA ARG A 461 -22.02 -6.15 14.29
C ARG A 461 -23.49 -6.42 14.59
N GLU A 462 -24.39 -5.73 13.89
CA GLU A 462 -25.84 -5.90 13.99
C GLU A 462 -26.27 -7.35 13.64
N THR A 463 -25.70 -7.89 12.54
CA THR A 463 -25.93 -9.30 12.15
C THR A 463 -25.45 -10.26 13.24
N LEU A 464 -24.27 -10.04 13.82
CA LEU A 464 -23.72 -10.91 14.86
C LEU A 464 -24.50 -10.79 16.18
N GLU A 465 -25.02 -9.62 16.53
CA GLU A 465 -25.89 -9.41 17.70
C GLU A 465 -27.23 -10.14 17.50
N ALA A 466 -27.86 -10.00 16.32
CA ALA A 466 -29.09 -10.73 15.99
C ALA A 466 -28.90 -12.27 16.03
N VAL A 467 -27.77 -12.76 15.51
CA VAL A 467 -27.42 -14.19 15.54
C VAL A 467 -27.19 -14.69 16.96
N ARG A 468 -26.52 -13.93 17.83
CA ARG A 468 -26.37 -14.31 19.25
C ARG A 468 -27.69 -14.35 19.97
N GLU A 469 -28.58 -13.39 19.73
CA GLU A 469 -29.94 -13.38 20.30
C GLU A 469 -30.73 -14.60 19.82
N ALA A 470 -30.68 -14.90 18.51
CA ALA A 470 -31.37 -16.05 17.96
C ALA A 470 -30.81 -17.39 18.48
N LEU A 471 -29.52 -17.52 18.69
CA LEU A 471 -28.91 -18.72 19.30
C LEU A 471 -29.29 -18.92 20.77
N ARG A 472 -29.66 -17.85 21.49
CA ARG A 472 -30.15 -17.94 22.90
C ARG A 472 -31.64 -18.18 22.97
N SER A 473 -32.42 -17.50 22.15
CA SER A 473 -33.90 -17.47 22.24
C SER A 473 -34.61 -18.46 21.32
N GLY A 474 -33.88 -19.10 20.41
CA GLY A 474 -34.48 -19.93 19.36
C GLY A 474 -35.21 -19.16 18.27
N LYS A 475 -35.07 -17.83 18.19
CA LYS A 475 -35.71 -16.97 17.19
C LYS A 475 -35.28 -17.34 15.79
N GLU A 476 -36.23 -17.47 14.86
CA GLU A 476 -35.94 -17.72 13.46
C GLU A 476 -35.36 -16.47 12.80
N LEU A 477 -34.37 -16.68 11.95
CA LEU A 477 -33.72 -15.66 11.10
C LEU A 477 -33.94 -16.03 9.64
N SER A 478 -33.75 -15.08 8.72
CA SER A 478 -33.90 -15.29 7.29
C SER A 478 -32.68 -14.85 6.50
N GLY A 479 -32.51 -15.36 5.29
CA GLY A 479 -31.51 -14.95 4.35
C GLY A 479 -30.06 -15.05 4.89
N TYR A 480 -29.27 -13.97 4.78
CA TYR A 480 -27.87 -13.95 5.20
C TYR A 480 -27.70 -14.15 6.72
N GLN A 481 -28.60 -13.64 7.54
CA GLN A 481 -28.52 -13.80 9.00
C GLN A 481 -28.71 -15.28 9.41
N GLU A 482 -29.60 -16.00 8.76
CA GLU A 482 -29.78 -17.43 8.98
C GLU A 482 -28.55 -18.24 8.53
N PHE A 483 -27.92 -17.84 7.41
CA PHE A 483 -26.68 -18.47 6.99
C PHE A 483 -25.56 -18.27 8.03
N VAL A 484 -25.44 -17.05 8.59
CA VAL A 484 -24.45 -16.74 9.65
C VAL A 484 -24.77 -17.56 10.91
N ARG A 485 -26.04 -17.72 11.29
CA ARG A 485 -26.47 -18.51 12.43
C ARG A 485 -26.04 -19.98 12.28
N ARG A 486 -26.33 -20.59 11.13
CA ARG A 486 -25.93 -21.99 10.85
C ARG A 486 -24.41 -22.20 10.94
N VAL A 487 -23.65 -21.31 10.37
CA VAL A 487 -22.17 -21.39 10.44
C VAL A 487 -21.69 -21.23 11.89
N ALA A 488 -22.30 -20.35 12.67
CA ALA A 488 -21.97 -20.20 14.09
C ALA A 488 -22.27 -21.47 14.89
N GLU A 489 -23.45 -22.08 14.70
CA GLU A 489 -23.83 -23.35 15.34
C GLU A 489 -22.88 -24.50 14.93
N GLU A 490 -22.61 -24.66 13.65
CA GLU A 490 -21.67 -25.69 13.15
C GLU A 490 -20.28 -25.49 13.77
N SER A 491 -19.82 -24.27 13.87
CA SER A 491 -18.52 -23.95 14.49
C SER A 491 -18.49 -24.30 15.98
N LEU A 492 -19.54 -23.95 16.73
CA LEU A 492 -19.66 -24.27 18.16
C LEU A 492 -19.75 -25.77 18.39
N ARG A 493 -20.57 -26.49 17.60
CA ARG A 493 -20.71 -27.97 17.67
C ARG A 493 -19.36 -28.64 17.36
N PHE A 494 -18.66 -28.19 16.32
CA PHE A 494 -17.36 -28.70 15.95
C PHE A 494 -16.35 -28.52 17.10
N MET A 495 -16.22 -27.32 17.65
CA MET A 495 -15.31 -27.08 18.76
C MET A 495 -15.65 -27.89 20.00
N ASN A 496 -16.92 -28.02 20.35
CA ASN A 496 -17.32 -28.85 21.48
C ASN A 496 -17.05 -30.35 21.25
N LYS A 497 -17.17 -30.84 20.00
CA LYS A 497 -16.83 -32.21 19.62
C LYS A 497 -15.30 -32.44 19.77
N VAL A 498 -14.51 -31.56 19.20
CA VAL A 498 -13.05 -31.61 19.22
C VAL A 498 -12.48 -31.53 20.65
N LEU A 499 -13.09 -30.72 21.52
CA LEU A 499 -12.68 -30.54 22.90
C LEU A 499 -13.16 -31.63 23.86
N ARG A 500 -13.99 -32.56 23.38
CA ARG A 500 -14.36 -33.82 24.08
C ARG A 500 -13.46 -34.98 23.71
N ASP A 501 -12.66 -34.85 22.65
CA ASP A 501 -11.72 -35.88 22.23
C ASP A 501 -10.44 -35.86 23.11
N PRO A 502 -10.19 -36.91 23.92
CA PRO A 502 -9.06 -36.93 24.85
C PRO A 502 -7.70 -36.78 24.15
N GLU A 503 -7.54 -37.36 22.95
CA GLU A 503 -6.28 -37.26 22.21
C GLU A 503 -6.00 -35.86 21.72
N VAL A 504 -7.04 -35.16 21.22
CA VAL A 504 -6.91 -33.77 20.79
C VAL A 504 -6.61 -32.87 21.99
N VAL A 505 -7.32 -33.07 23.11
CA VAL A 505 -7.08 -32.31 24.34
C VAL A 505 -5.65 -32.55 24.87
N ASP A 506 -5.13 -33.77 24.80
CA ASP A 506 -3.75 -34.08 25.21
C ASP A 506 -2.74 -33.36 24.28
N ARG A 507 -2.94 -33.42 22.95
CA ARG A 507 -2.12 -32.69 21.98
C ARG A 507 -2.13 -31.17 22.23
N LEU A 508 -3.31 -30.58 22.50
CA LEU A 508 -3.44 -29.16 22.85
C LEU A 508 -2.70 -28.80 24.13
N ARG A 509 -2.78 -29.65 25.17
CA ARG A 509 -2.08 -29.45 26.45
C ARG A 509 -0.56 -29.57 26.31
N LYS A 510 -0.08 -30.49 25.48
CA LYS A 510 1.35 -30.70 25.21
C LYS A 510 1.95 -29.64 24.27
N SER A 511 1.13 -28.86 23.55
CA SER A 511 1.60 -27.82 22.66
C SER A 511 2.44 -26.77 23.41
N LYS A 512 3.53 -26.35 22.77
CA LYS A 512 4.42 -25.28 23.27
C LYS A 512 3.90 -23.88 23.00
N THR A 513 2.88 -23.75 22.16
CA THR A 513 2.36 -22.45 21.68
C THR A 513 0.87 -22.25 21.96
N ILE A 514 0.16 -23.28 22.37
CA ILE A 514 -1.28 -23.19 22.65
C ILE A 514 -1.52 -23.17 24.14
N THR A 515 -2.14 -22.11 24.63
CA THR A 515 -2.68 -22.05 25.98
C THR A 515 -4.17 -22.31 25.92
N PHE A 516 -4.57 -23.40 26.55
CA PHE A 516 -5.94 -23.89 26.62
C PHE A 516 -6.30 -24.21 28.06
N GLY A 517 -7.51 -23.83 28.49
CA GLY A 517 -8.00 -24.05 29.84
C GLY A 517 -9.52 -24.08 29.91
N GLY A 518 -10.03 -24.30 31.13
CA GLY A 518 -11.48 -24.40 31.42
C GLY A 518 -11.95 -25.82 31.62
N ARG A 519 -13.26 -25.95 31.97
CA ARG A 519 -13.99 -27.21 32.10
C ARG A 519 -14.99 -27.36 30.96
N GLU A 520 -15.62 -28.52 30.85
CA GLU A 520 -16.64 -28.75 29.84
C GLU A 520 -17.72 -27.67 29.88
N GLY A 521 -17.99 -27.03 28.74
CA GLY A 521 -18.93 -25.91 28.62
C GLY A 521 -18.30 -24.50 28.84
N GLU A 522 -17.09 -24.38 29.39
CA GLU A 522 -16.41 -23.12 29.68
C GLU A 522 -14.96 -23.07 29.16
N TYR A 523 -14.71 -23.76 28.07
CA TYR A 523 -13.37 -23.77 27.46
C TYR A 523 -12.94 -22.41 26.93
N PHE A 524 -11.66 -22.09 27.12
CA PHE A 524 -11.08 -20.88 26.57
C PHE A 524 -9.66 -21.12 26.02
N PHE A 525 -9.30 -20.28 25.07
CA PHE A 525 -7.95 -20.19 24.51
C PHE A 525 -7.37 -18.80 24.76
N ILE A 526 -6.08 -18.75 25.02
CA ILE A 526 -5.30 -17.52 25.04
C ILE A 526 -4.60 -17.38 23.69
N ILE A 527 -4.87 -16.29 23.00
CA ILE A 527 -4.37 -16.03 21.65
C ILE A 527 -3.47 -14.79 21.71
N PRO A 528 -2.21 -14.87 21.23
CA PRO A 528 -1.32 -13.72 21.16
C PRO A 528 -1.79 -12.67 20.16
N ASP A 529 -1.49 -11.41 20.43
CA ASP A 529 -1.76 -10.29 19.53
C ASP A 529 -0.47 -9.64 19.03
N ALA A 530 0.17 -10.29 18.06
CA ALA A 530 1.39 -9.79 17.43
C ALA A 530 1.17 -8.40 16.76
N THR A 531 -0.03 -8.11 16.28
CA THR A 531 -0.36 -6.82 15.68
C THR A 531 -0.37 -5.71 16.73
N ALA A 532 -0.94 -5.97 17.92
CA ALA A 532 -0.90 -5.03 19.04
C ALA A 532 0.54 -4.76 19.47
N TYR A 533 1.39 -5.81 19.56
CA TYR A 533 2.81 -5.66 19.89
C TYR A 533 3.53 -4.72 18.89
N ILE A 534 3.43 -5.02 17.59
CA ILE A 534 4.11 -4.23 16.55
C ILE A 534 3.68 -2.77 16.57
N GLN A 535 2.39 -2.51 16.73
CA GLN A 535 1.86 -1.14 16.74
C GLN A 535 2.23 -0.37 18.01
N ALA A 536 2.15 -1.02 19.15
CA ALA A 536 2.47 -0.41 20.44
C ALA A 536 3.97 -0.12 20.56
N SER A 537 4.84 -1.10 20.34
CA SER A 537 6.29 -0.91 20.33
C SER A 537 6.73 0.08 19.25
N GLY A 538 6.08 0.06 18.08
CA GLY A 538 6.30 1.00 17.00
C GLY A 538 6.08 2.48 17.38
N ARG A 539 5.46 2.80 18.53
CA ARG A 539 5.37 4.19 19.05
C ARG A 539 6.71 4.74 19.50
N THR A 540 7.66 3.89 19.83
CA THR A 540 9.00 4.28 20.31
C THR A 540 9.97 4.62 19.17
N SER A 541 9.69 4.23 17.93
CA SER A 541 10.51 4.56 16.75
C SER A 541 9.69 5.32 15.73
N ARG A 542 10.19 6.45 15.29
CA ARG A 542 9.53 7.35 14.34
C ARG A 542 10.49 7.83 13.27
N LEU A 543 9.97 8.00 12.09
CA LEU A 543 10.72 8.62 11.00
C LEU A 543 10.79 10.13 11.24
N TYR A 544 11.98 10.70 11.16
CA TYR A 544 12.23 12.14 11.20
C TYR A 544 13.30 12.52 10.16
N VAL A 545 13.64 13.78 10.07
CA VAL A 545 14.58 14.31 9.04
C VAL A 545 15.93 13.60 8.98
N GLY A 546 16.39 13.03 10.11
CA GLY A 546 17.67 12.31 10.20
C GLY A 546 17.61 10.80 10.05
N GLY A 547 16.40 10.22 9.91
CA GLY A 547 16.21 8.76 9.84
C GLY A 547 15.15 8.22 10.79
N LEU A 548 15.13 6.90 10.98
CA LEU A 548 14.32 6.26 12.01
C LEU A 548 14.95 6.49 13.38
N THR A 549 14.18 7.07 14.30
CA THR A 549 14.63 7.24 15.67
C THR A 549 14.81 5.88 16.35
N LYS A 550 15.82 5.76 17.18
CA LYS A 550 16.02 4.58 18.04
C LYS A 550 14.87 4.48 19.03
N GLY A 551 14.36 3.28 19.26
CA GLY A 551 13.34 2.95 20.24
C GLY A 551 13.75 1.78 21.09
N LEU A 552 13.08 1.62 22.24
CA LEU A 552 13.24 0.52 23.17
C LEU A 552 11.89 -0.11 23.45
N SER A 553 11.84 -1.43 23.45
CA SER A 553 10.68 -2.22 23.86
C SER A 553 11.10 -3.30 24.84
N VAL A 554 10.37 -3.43 25.94
CA VAL A 554 10.62 -4.48 26.97
C VAL A 554 9.33 -5.26 27.18
N LEU A 555 9.37 -6.58 27.01
CA LEU A 555 8.27 -7.50 27.19
C LEU A 555 8.49 -8.31 28.48
N VAL A 556 7.62 -8.15 29.47
CA VAL A 556 7.60 -9.01 30.66
C VAL A 556 6.82 -10.27 30.31
N ILE A 557 7.46 -11.44 30.43
CA ILE A 557 6.82 -12.72 30.12
C ILE A 557 5.99 -13.18 31.31
N ASP A 558 4.68 -13.14 31.19
CA ASP A 558 3.74 -13.67 32.17
C ASP A 558 3.29 -15.10 31.83
N GLU A 559 3.52 -15.55 30.59
CA GLU A 559 3.09 -16.87 30.12
C GLU A 559 3.97 -17.36 28.96
N GLU A 560 4.76 -18.42 29.17
CA GLU A 560 5.73 -18.92 28.19
C GLU A 560 5.06 -19.42 26.87
N LYS A 561 3.92 -20.11 26.95
CA LYS A 561 3.23 -20.60 25.75
C LYS A 561 2.75 -19.45 24.88
N ALA A 562 2.20 -18.41 25.50
CA ALA A 562 1.76 -17.21 24.80
C ALA A 562 2.96 -16.44 24.20
N TYR A 563 4.11 -16.41 24.87
CA TYR A 563 5.33 -15.82 24.34
C TYR A 563 5.86 -16.59 23.13
N ASN A 564 5.92 -17.92 23.19
CA ASN A 564 6.34 -18.75 22.07
C ASN A 564 5.43 -18.58 20.83
N ALA A 565 4.13 -18.52 21.06
CA ALA A 565 3.15 -18.24 20.01
C ALA A 565 3.32 -16.82 19.42
N LEU A 566 3.54 -15.81 20.29
CA LEU A 566 3.84 -14.45 19.85
C LEU A 566 5.10 -14.39 18.98
N LEU A 567 6.18 -15.08 19.37
CA LEU A 567 7.42 -15.14 18.60
C LEU A 567 7.23 -15.77 17.23
N ARG A 568 6.49 -16.89 17.15
CA ARG A 568 6.15 -17.52 15.87
C ARG A 568 5.43 -16.55 14.96
N ASP A 569 4.40 -15.86 15.47
CA ASP A 569 3.60 -14.92 14.70
C ASP A 569 4.40 -13.68 14.31
N LEU A 570 5.27 -13.19 15.16
CA LEU A 570 6.15 -12.06 14.88
C LEU A 570 7.20 -12.42 13.82
N LYS A 571 7.81 -13.60 13.86
CA LYS A 571 8.74 -14.08 12.81
C LYS A 571 8.07 -14.17 11.45
N TRP A 572 6.81 -14.60 11.42
CA TRP A 572 6.04 -14.61 10.17
C TRP A 572 5.70 -13.21 9.67
N LEU A 573 5.53 -12.23 10.59
CA LEU A 573 5.18 -10.85 10.27
C LEU A 573 6.40 -9.97 9.97
N LEU A 574 7.51 -10.20 10.67
CA LEU A 574 8.74 -9.40 10.66
C LEU A 574 9.93 -10.36 10.77
N GLU A 575 10.52 -10.74 9.63
CA GLU A 575 11.65 -11.70 9.60
C GLU A 575 12.89 -11.21 10.38
N THR A 576 13.03 -9.89 10.55
CA THR A 576 14.19 -9.26 11.18
C THR A 576 14.00 -8.97 12.68
N LEU A 577 12.85 -9.35 13.27
CA LEU A 577 12.60 -9.08 14.68
C LEU A 577 13.23 -10.18 15.54
N GLU A 578 14.17 -9.78 16.38
CA GLU A 578 14.81 -10.63 17.38
C GLU A 578 14.66 -10.02 18.77
N PHE A 579 14.26 -10.85 19.74
CA PHE A 579 14.26 -10.46 21.14
C PHE A 579 15.58 -10.86 21.80
N SER A 580 16.15 -9.93 22.56
CA SER A 580 17.28 -10.20 23.45
C SER A 580 16.81 -10.33 24.90
N GLU A 581 17.50 -11.10 25.71
CA GLU A 581 17.26 -11.12 27.15
C GLU A 581 17.58 -9.76 27.76
N TYR A 582 16.79 -9.35 28.76
CA TYR A 582 16.95 -8.06 29.40
C TYR A 582 18.28 -8.00 30.15
N ASP A 583 19.14 -7.11 29.76
CA ASP A 583 20.39 -6.78 30.41
C ASP A 583 20.41 -5.27 30.69
N GLU A 584 20.64 -4.92 31.97
CA GLU A 584 20.58 -3.52 32.41
C GLU A 584 21.60 -2.62 31.74
N SER A 585 22.82 -3.14 31.50
CA SER A 585 23.89 -2.37 30.87
C SER A 585 23.58 -2.07 29.44
N ARG A 586 23.06 -3.06 28.71
CA ARG A 586 22.66 -2.94 27.32
C ARG A 586 21.44 -2.02 27.17
N VAL A 587 20.42 -2.16 28.03
CA VAL A 587 19.24 -1.27 28.04
C VAL A 587 19.66 0.17 28.30
N THR A 588 20.58 0.41 29.26
CA THR A 588 21.10 1.76 29.52
C THR A 588 21.84 2.35 28.33
N LYS A 589 22.60 1.55 27.58
CA LYS A 589 23.24 1.98 26.33
C LYS A 589 22.22 2.37 25.28
N VAL A 590 21.19 1.54 25.09
CA VAL A 590 20.08 1.81 24.14
C VAL A 590 19.33 3.09 24.53
N LEU A 591 19.03 3.30 25.81
CA LEU A 591 18.38 4.52 26.29
C LEU A 591 19.20 5.78 25.99
N LYS A 592 20.55 5.73 26.13
CA LYS A 592 21.40 6.84 25.73
C LYS A 592 21.32 7.16 24.23
N GLU A 593 21.19 6.14 23.38
CA GLU A 593 20.97 6.33 21.94
C GLU A 593 19.60 6.93 21.66
N VAL A 594 18.56 6.43 22.33
CA VAL A 594 17.20 6.97 22.28
C VAL A 594 17.20 8.45 22.67
N ASP A 595 17.86 8.82 23.77
CA ASP A 595 17.91 10.21 24.26
C ASP A 595 18.62 11.15 23.29
N ARG A 596 19.72 10.69 22.67
CA ARG A 596 20.39 11.45 21.60
C ARG A 596 19.45 11.73 20.42
N ASP A 597 18.65 10.74 20.03
CA ASP A 597 17.70 10.91 18.93
C ASP A 597 16.54 11.82 19.34
N ARG A 598 16.00 11.71 20.57
CA ARG A 598 14.97 12.65 21.07
C ARG A 598 15.47 14.09 21.11
N ALA A 599 16.71 14.30 21.52
CA ALA A 599 17.34 15.62 21.50
C ALA A 599 17.45 16.17 20.07
N LYS A 600 17.82 15.33 19.08
CA LYS A 600 17.85 15.74 17.65
C LYS A 600 16.46 16.09 17.15
N VAL A 601 15.44 15.29 17.47
CA VAL A 601 14.04 15.54 17.08
C VAL A 601 13.57 16.88 17.64
N ARG A 602 13.80 17.15 18.92
CA ARG A 602 13.44 18.45 19.54
C ARG A 602 14.12 19.63 18.82
N LYS A 603 15.43 19.55 18.61
CA LYS A 603 16.18 20.58 17.85
C LYS A 603 15.65 20.77 16.43
N ALA A 604 15.22 19.69 15.76
CA ALA A 604 14.63 19.78 14.43
C ALA A 604 13.27 20.48 14.45
N LEU A 605 12.42 20.16 15.44
CA LEU A 605 11.10 20.79 15.63
C LEU A 605 11.23 22.30 15.98
N GLU A 606 12.28 22.67 16.72
CA GLU A 606 12.61 24.05 17.03
C GLU A 606 13.30 24.82 15.87
N GLY A 607 13.54 24.13 14.72
CA GLY A 607 14.23 24.74 13.57
C GLY A 607 15.75 24.95 13.76
N LYS A 608 16.32 24.45 14.86
CA LYS A 608 17.75 24.65 15.23
C LYS A 608 18.70 23.62 14.61
N LEU A 609 18.18 22.56 13.97
CA LEU A 609 18.98 21.49 13.41
C LEU A 609 19.00 21.56 11.88
N ARG A 610 20.18 21.81 11.29
CA ARG A 610 20.43 21.58 9.85
C ARG A 610 20.92 20.13 9.68
N VAL A 611 20.04 19.23 9.27
CA VAL A 611 20.42 17.84 8.98
C VAL A 611 20.77 17.72 7.51
N LYS A 612 21.94 17.14 7.21
CA LYS A 612 22.26 16.74 5.83
C LYS A 612 21.15 15.83 5.31
N LYS A 613 20.62 16.14 4.12
CA LYS A 613 19.58 15.35 3.46
C LYS A 613 20.08 13.90 3.34
N ARG A 614 19.47 12.98 4.08
CA ARG A 614 19.66 11.55 3.88
C ARG A 614 18.39 11.03 3.22
N GLU A 615 18.51 10.54 1.99
CA GLU A 615 17.42 9.87 1.30
C GLU A 615 17.14 8.54 2.01
N LEU A 616 16.04 8.46 2.75
CA LEU A 616 15.73 7.32 3.59
C LEU A 616 14.93 6.26 2.85
N MET A 617 14.23 6.68 1.81
CA MET A 617 13.37 5.80 1.03
C MET A 617 13.33 6.26 -0.42
N LYS A 618 13.96 5.49 -1.28
CA LYS A 618 13.90 5.71 -2.71
C LYS A 618 12.56 5.24 -3.28
N THR A 619 12.10 5.93 -4.31
CA THR A 619 10.97 5.46 -5.10
C THR A 619 11.48 4.78 -6.36
N THR A 620 11.02 3.56 -6.61
CA THR A 620 11.58 2.66 -7.63
C THR A 620 10.46 2.09 -8.50
N LEU A 621 10.57 2.25 -9.80
CA LEU A 621 9.77 1.49 -10.75
C LEU A 621 10.50 0.19 -11.05
N PHE A 622 9.89 -0.95 -10.74
CA PHE A 622 10.43 -2.27 -11.03
C PHE A 622 9.64 -2.93 -12.17
N VAL A 623 10.28 -3.07 -13.32
CA VAL A 623 9.65 -3.60 -14.54
C VAL A 623 10.13 -5.02 -14.78
N VAL A 624 9.20 -5.98 -14.85
CA VAL A 624 9.47 -7.37 -15.20
C VAL A 624 8.76 -7.74 -16.51
N GLU A 625 9.02 -8.91 -17.01
CA GLU A 625 8.47 -9.38 -18.27
C GLU A 625 7.00 -9.80 -18.16
N SER A 626 6.66 -10.60 -17.13
CA SER A 626 5.37 -11.27 -16.99
C SER A 626 4.50 -10.66 -15.91
N PRO A 627 3.18 -10.43 -16.15
CA PRO A 627 2.23 -9.99 -15.13
C PRO A 627 2.16 -10.93 -13.92
N ASN A 628 2.34 -12.24 -14.14
CA ASN A 628 2.37 -13.22 -13.06
C ASN A 628 3.61 -13.03 -12.16
N LYS A 629 4.80 -12.82 -12.76
CA LYS A 629 6.01 -12.47 -12.01
C LYS A 629 5.83 -11.19 -11.21
N ALA A 630 5.30 -10.13 -11.81
CA ALA A 630 5.04 -8.88 -11.11
C ALA A 630 4.16 -9.08 -9.88
N ARG A 631 3.08 -9.84 -10.01
CA ARG A 631 2.17 -10.18 -8.91
C ARG A 631 2.84 -11.03 -7.83
N THR A 632 3.64 -12.01 -8.22
CA THR A 632 4.35 -12.90 -7.29
C THR A 632 5.39 -12.12 -6.50
N ILE A 633 6.23 -11.33 -7.17
CA ILE A 633 7.24 -10.49 -6.54
C ILE A 633 6.60 -9.51 -5.55
N ALA A 634 5.51 -8.84 -5.96
CA ALA A 634 4.80 -7.93 -5.07
C ALA A 634 4.29 -8.61 -3.79
N LYS A 635 3.82 -9.87 -3.91
CA LYS A 635 3.33 -10.65 -2.76
C LYS A 635 4.45 -11.08 -1.80
N LEU A 636 5.68 -11.23 -2.27
CA LEU A 636 6.83 -11.55 -1.40
C LEU A 636 7.12 -10.45 -0.37
N PHE A 637 6.74 -9.20 -0.67
CA PHE A 637 6.90 -8.06 0.23
C PHE A 637 5.61 -7.68 0.98
N GLY A 638 4.59 -8.55 0.96
CA GLY A 638 3.32 -8.36 1.68
C GLY A 638 2.10 -8.26 0.77
N ARG A 639 1.10 -7.47 1.17
CA ARG A 639 -0.12 -7.24 0.37
C ARG A 639 0.00 -5.94 -0.40
N PRO A 640 0.23 -5.98 -1.71
CA PRO A 640 0.45 -4.77 -2.48
C PRO A 640 -0.82 -3.93 -2.62
N THR A 641 -0.65 -2.62 -2.63
CA THR A 641 -1.63 -1.71 -3.20
C THR A 641 -1.63 -1.89 -4.71
N ARG A 642 -2.81 -1.91 -5.32
CA ARG A 642 -2.94 -2.10 -6.76
C ARG A 642 -3.42 -0.80 -7.39
N ARG A 643 -2.85 -0.47 -8.54
CA ARG A 643 -3.30 0.62 -9.40
C ARG A 643 -3.33 0.15 -10.84
N VAL A 644 -4.25 0.74 -11.60
CA VAL A 644 -4.32 0.55 -13.06
C VAL A 644 -4.02 1.90 -13.70
N ILE A 645 -3.03 1.95 -14.59
CA ILE A 645 -2.59 3.16 -15.30
C ILE A 645 -2.61 2.85 -16.78
N ASN A 646 -3.48 3.49 -17.54
CA ASN A 646 -3.69 3.22 -18.97
C ASN A 646 -3.85 1.71 -19.26
N GLY A 647 -4.63 1.00 -18.45
CA GLY A 647 -4.82 -0.44 -18.56
C GLY A 647 -3.68 -1.29 -17.96
N LEU A 648 -2.52 -0.71 -17.64
CA LEU A 648 -1.39 -1.43 -17.06
C LEU A 648 -1.58 -1.63 -15.55
N GLN A 649 -1.60 -2.89 -15.12
CA GLN A 649 -1.67 -3.23 -13.69
C GLN A 649 -0.34 -2.96 -13.00
N THR A 650 -0.37 -2.22 -11.90
CA THR A 650 0.78 -1.95 -11.05
C THR A 650 0.54 -2.39 -9.61
N TYR A 651 1.62 -2.74 -8.91
CA TYR A 651 1.62 -3.18 -7.52
C TYR A 651 2.60 -2.32 -6.73
N GLU A 652 2.13 -1.68 -5.67
CA GLU A 652 2.98 -0.85 -4.82
C GLU A 652 3.23 -1.55 -3.49
N VAL A 653 4.50 -1.72 -3.15
CA VAL A 653 4.96 -2.32 -1.89
C VAL A 653 6.10 -1.51 -1.29
N LEU A 654 6.18 -1.54 0.04
CA LEU A 654 7.33 -1.00 0.76
C LEU A 654 8.31 -2.12 1.07
N THR A 655 9.57 -1.85 0.84
CA THR A 655 10.70 -2.61 1.37
C THR A 655 11.42 -1.76 2.43
N GLU A 656 12.51 -2.25 3.01
CA GLU A 656 13.24 -1.53 4.06
C GLU A 656 13.65 -0.10 3.65
N ASN A 657 14.05 0.10 2.40
CA ASN A 657 14.59 1.39 1.91
C ASN A 657 13.99 1.86 0.58
N ARG A 658 12.94 1.20 0.06
CA ARG A 658 12.31 1.55 -1.21
C ARG A 658 10.78 1.45 -1.15
N LEU A 659 10.11 2.39 -1.79
CA LEU A 659 8.76 2.17 -2.30
C LEU A 659 8.89 1.62 -3.72
N MET A 660 8.56 0.36 -3.92
CA MET A 660 8.61 -0.28 -5.23
C MET A 660 7.24 -0.24 -5.90
N VAL A 661 7.19 0.31 -7.11
CA VAL A 661 6.06 0.24 -8.03
C VAL A 661 6.39 -0.85 -9.04
N ILE A 662 5.79 -2.03 -8.88
CA ILE A 662 6.11 -3.23 -9.66
C ILE A 662 5.08 -3.38 -10.76
N THR A 663 5.54 -3.61 -11.99
CA THR A 663 4.68 -3.83 -13.16
C THR A 663 5.36 -4.76 -14.17
N ALA A 664 4.64 -5.10 -15.24
CA ALA A 664 5.17 -5.96 -16.28
C ALA A 664 4.92 -5.39 -17.68
N THR A 665 5.82 -5.69 -18.61
CA THR A 665 5.64 -5.36 -20.03
C THR A 665 4.63 -6.26 -20.73
N GLY A 666 4.42 -7.49 -20.25
CA GLY A 666 3.60 -8.51 -20.93
C GLY A 666 4.34 -9.19 -22.09
N GLY A 667 5.67 -9.21 -22.06
CA GLY A 667 6.57 -9.68 -23.10
C GLY A 667 7.19 -8.54 -23.89
N HIS A 668 7.55 -8.78 -25.15
CA HIS A 668 8.05 -7.74 -26.06
C HIS A 668 7.01 -6.63 -26.27
N ILE A 669 7.44 -5.39 -26.18
CA ILE A 669 6.61 -4.20 -26.42
C ILE A 669 6.84 -3.57 -27.80
N LEU A 670 7.90 -3.95 -28.48
CA LEU A 670 8.29 -3.50 -29.81
C LEU A 670 8.51 -4.69 -30.73
N ASP A 671 8.16 -4.51 -32.00
CA ASP A 671 8.52 -5.43 -33.07
C ASP A 671 8.98 -4.67 -34.32
N LEU A 672 9.67 -5.37 -35.25
CA LEU A 672 10.06 -4.82 -36.52
C LEU A 672 8.81 -4.44 -37.33
N VAL A 673 8.87 -3.32 -38.04
CA VAL A 673 7.79 -2.96 -38.99
C VAL A 673 7.68 -4.01 -40.11
N THR A 674 6.51 -4.15 -40.71
CA THR A 674 6.22 -5.15 -41.74
C THR A 674 6.39 -4.60 -43.19
N ASP A 675 6.98 -3.41 -43.36
CA ASP A 675 7.17 -2.77 -44.64
C ASP A 675 8.16 -3.55 -45.51
N ILE A 676 7.66 -4.14 -46.59
CA ILE A 676 8.45 -4.92 -47.58
C ILE A 676 9.52 -4.09 -48.26
N ARG A 677 9.25 -2.80 -48.56
CA ARG A 677 10.19 -1.89 -49.21
C ARG A 677 11.47 -1.66 -48.38
N LYS A 678 11.42 -1.97 -47.10
CA LYS A 678 12.54 -1.88 -46.14
C LYS A 678 13.00 -3.24 -45.65
N TRP A 679 12.95 -4.26 -46.52
CA TRP A 679 13.38 -5.63 -46.16
C TRP A 679 12.72 -6.13 -44.87
N PHE A 680 11.37 -6.08 -44.80
CA PHE A 680 10.59 -6.50 -43.66
C PHE A 680 10.97 -5.77 -42.35
N GLY A 681 11.24 -4.47 -42.47
CA GLY A 681 11.53 -3.62 -41.31
C GLY A 681 13.03 -3.42 -41.02
N VAL A 682 13.90 -3.77 -41.95
CA VAL A 682 15.34 -3.54 -41.84
C VAL A 682 15.82 -2.80 -43.11
N ALA A 683 16.46 -1.64 -42.93
CA ALA A 683 17.16 -1.00 -44.06
C ALA A 683 18.60 -1.54 -44.11
N VAL A 684 19.01 -1.99 -45.31
CA VAL A 684 20.37 -2.48 -45.57
C VAL A 684 21.10 -1.43 -46.43
N ARG A 685 22.23 -0.92 -45.93
CA ARG A 685 23.13 0.01 -46.69
C ARG A 685 24.57 -0.34 -46.34
N ASP A 686 25.42 -0.48 -47.34
CA ASP A 686 26.87 -0.63 -47.17
C ASP A 686 27.27 -1.59 -46.05
N SER A 687 26.70 -2.79 -46.06
CA SER A 687 26.90 -3.82 -45.01
C SER A 687 26.38 -3.44 -43.60
N SER A 688 25.68 -2.33 -43.47
CA SER A 688 25.00 -1.96 -42.21
C SER A 688 23.53 -2.31 -42.24
N PHE A 689 23.01 -2.76 -41.07
CA PHE A 689 21.62 -3.16 -40.90
C PHE A 689 20.95 -2.19 -39.92
N LYS A 690 19.94 -1.47 -40.37
CA LYS A 690 19.19 -0.50 -39.54
C LYS A 690 17.77 -0.98 -39.34
N PRO A 691 17.42 -1.58 -38.20
CA PRO A 691 16.07 -2.02 -37.90
C PRO A 691 15.15 -0.84 -37.59
N PHE A 692 13.86 -1.01 -37.97
CA PHE A 692 12.77 -0.09 -37.68
C PHE A 692 11.78 -0.78 -36.78
N TYR A 693 11.62 -0.27 -35.58
CA TYR A 693 10.73 -0.80 -34.56
C TYR A 693 9.46 0.03 -34.45
N LYS A 694 8.35 -0.61 -34.11
CA LYS A 694 7.09 0.04 -33.73
C LYS A 694 6.43 -0.70 -32.54
N PRO A 695 5.47 -0.06 -31.82
CA PRO A 695 4.65 -0.75 -30.85
C PRO A 695 3.94 -1.94 -31.46
N ILE A 696 3.81 -3.02 -30.69
CA ILE A 696 3.10 -4.23 -31.13
C ILE A 696 1.61 -3.95 -31.09
N ARG A 697 0.90 -4.31 -32.18
CA ARG A 697 -0.56 -4.40 -32.25
C ARG A 697 -0.95 -5.63 -33.06
N ARG A 698 -1.52 -6.63 -32.40
CA ARG A 698 -1.87 -7.92 -32.99
C ARG A 698 -3.30 -8.30 -32.69
N CYS A 699 -3.99 -8.82 -33.71
CA CYS A 699 -5.33 -9.38 -33.56
C CYS A 699 -5.28 -10.63 -32.67
N VAL A 700 -6.14 -10.68 -31.65
CA VAL A 700 -6.23 -11.82 -30.75
C VAL A 700 -6.72 -13.08 -31.46
N LYS A 701 -7.67 -12.94 -32.40
CA LYS A 701 -8.30 -14.08 -33.10
C LYS A 701 -7.35 -14.79 -34.06
N CYS A 702 -6.54 -14.05 -34.84
CA CYS A 702 -5.66 -14.66 -35.85
C CYS A 702 -4.16 -14.43 -35.63
N GLY A 703 -3.75 -13.71 -34.56
CA GLY A 703 -2.35 -13.41 -34.25
C GLY A 703 -1.66 -12.44 -35.22
N ARG A 704 -2.31 -12.04 -36.30
CA ARG A 704 -1.72 -11.15 -37.30
C ARG A 704 -1.57 -9.73 -36.77
N GLU A 705 -0.53 -9.06 -37.24
CA GLU A 705 -0.32 -7.63 -36.99
C GLU A 705 -1.37 -6.81 -37.69
N VAL A 706 -1.88 -5.76 -37.00
CA VAL A 706 -2.95 -4.87 -37.52
C VAL A 706 -2.46 -3.43 -37.41
N PRO A 707 -2.65 -2.61 -38.45
CA PRO A 707 -2.36 -1.17 -38.40
C PRO A 707 -3.13 -0.46 -37.27
N GLU A 708 -2.57 0.63 -36.75
CA GLU A 708 -3.20 1.38 -35.64
C GLU A 708 -4.53 2.01 -36.02
N GLU A 709 -4.71 2.36 -37.29
CA GLU A 709 -5.89 3.00 -37.84
C GLU A 709 -7.08 2.05 -38.01
N GLU A 710 -6.83 0.75 -38.04
CA GLU A 710 -7.85 -0.27 -38.27
C GLU A 710 -8.59 -0.65 -36.99
N VAL A 711 -9.89 -0.48 -36.98
CA VAL A 711 -10.78 -0.86 -35.85
C VAL A 711 -11.16 -2.34 -35.88
N VAL A 712 -11.02 -2.95 -37.06
CA VAL A 712 -11.34 -4.37 -37.30
C VAL A 712 -10.15 -5.02 -38.00
N CYS A 713 -9.81 -6.23 -37.61
CA CYS A 713 -8.74 -6.96 -38.30
C CYS A 713 -9.11 -7.25 -39.74
N PRO A 714 -8.34 -6.75 -40.73
CA PRO A 714 -8.65 -6.93 -42.13
C PRO A 714 -8.54 -8.41 -42.57
N SER A 715 -7.89 -9.26 -41.78
CA SER A 715 -7.67 -10.68 -42.11
C SER A 715 -8.77 -11.61 -41.61
N CYS A 716 -9.43 -11.30 -40.49
CA CYS A 716 -10.37 -12.23 -39.85
C CYS A 716 -11.61 -11.57 -39.22
N GLY A 717 -11.74 -10.23 -39.36
CA GLY A 717 -12.85 -9.47 -38.80
C GLY A 717 -12.82 -9.33 -37.27
N GLY A 718 -11.74 -9.77 -36.59
CA GLY A 718 -11.62 -9.65 -35.15
C GLY A 718 -11.50 -8.19 -34.71
N LYS A 719 -12.13 -7.84 -33.57
CA LYS A 719 -12.18 -6.47 -33.00
C LYS A 719 -11.33 -6.29 -31.77
N VAL A 720 -10.67 -7.35 -31.30
CA VAL A 720 -9.86 -7.34 -30.09
C VAL A 720 -8.38 -7.44 -30.45
N PHE A 721 -7.57 -6.55 -29.87
CA PHE A 721 -6.14 -6.45 -30.15
C PHE A 721 -5.30 -6.50 -28.89
N VAL A 722 -4.10 -7.09 -28.98
CA VAL A 722 -3.03 -6.90 -28.00
C VAL A 722 -2.23 -5.69 -28.42
N GLU A 723 -2.18 -4.66 -27.57
CA GLU A 723 -1.53 -3.39 -27.88
C GLU A 723 -0.48 -3.04 -26.82
N SER A 724 0.72 -2.68 -27.26
CA SER A 724 1.82 -2.28 -26.36
C SER A 724 1.95 -0.76 -26.18
N ARG A 725 1.31 0.06 -27.03
CA ARG A 725 1.37 1.53 -26.90
C ARG A 725 0.87 2.02 -25.55
N PRO A 726 -0.30 1.60 -25.02
CA PRO A 726 -0.75 2.00 -23.70
C PRO A 726 0.22 1.59 -22.58
N VAL A 727 0.86 0.42 -22.74
CA VAL A 727 1.90 -0.06 -21.79
C VAL A 727 3.11 0.86 -21.79
N ILE A 728 3.59 1.26 -22.98
CA ILE A 728 4.73 2.19 -23.12
C ILE A 728 4.41 3.55 -22.49
N GLU A 729 3.23 4.08 -22.72
CA GLU A 729 2.77 5.34 -22.14
C GLU A 729 2.64 5.27 -20.62
N ALA A 730 2.09 4.17 -20.11
CA ALA A 730 2.01 3.93 -18.67
C ALA A 730 3.41 3.82 -18.02
N LEU A 731 4.33 3.09 -18.64
CA LEU A 731 5.72 2.98 -18.18
C LEU A 731 6.42 4.35 -18.17
N ARG A 732 6.23 5.17 -19.20
CA ARG A 732 6.75 6.53 -19.28
C ARG A 732 6.22 7.42 -18.16
N LYS A 733 4.91 7.36 -17.92
CA LYS A 733 4.26 8.10 -16.83
C LYS A 733 4.82 7.69 -15.48
N LEU A 734 4.98 6.40 -15.22
CA LEU A 734 5.55 5.88 -13.98
C LEU A 734 7.03 6.26 -13.82
N ALA A 735 7.84 6.10 -14.86
CA ALA A 735 9.27 6.43 -14.83
C ALA A 735 9.53 7.90 -14.52
N SER A 736 8.69 8.81 -15.00
CA SER A 736 8.80 10.25 -14.71
C SER A 736 8.47 10.60 -13.25
N GLN A 737 7.82 9.71 -12.51
CA GLN A 737 7.39 9.97 -11.13
C GLN A 737 8.40 9.49 -10.09
N VAL A 738 9.24 8.50 -10.41
CA VAL A 738 10.12 7.79 -9.46
C VAL A 738 11.57 8.27 -9.54
N ASP A 739 12.36 7.95 -8.51
CA ASP A 739 13.79 8.31 -8.45
C ASP A 739 14.65 7.40 -9.32
N GLU A 740 14.29 6.12 -9.47
CA GLU A 740 15.02 5.14 -10.26
C GLU A 740 14.10 4.11 -10.93
N VAL A 741 14.58 3.52 -12.02
CA VAL A 741 13.91 2.42 -12.72
C VAL A 741 14.83 1.19 -12.67
N LEU A 742 14.27 0.07 -12.27
CA LEU A 742 14.92 -1.23 -12.24
C LEU A 742 14.24 -2.16 -13.23
N VAL A 743 15.00 -2.77 -14.14
CA VAL A 743 14.47 -3.69 -15.13
C VAL A 743 14.90 -5.11 -14.78
N GLY A 744 13.92 -5.93 -14.37
CA GLY A 744 14.10 -7.30 -13.88
C GLY A 744 13.48 -8.36 -14.81
N THR A 745 13.75 -8.29 -16.11
CA THR A 745 13.40 -9.34 -17.08
C THR A 745 14.29 -10.55 -16.93
N ASP A 746 14.00 -11.66 -17.60
CA ASP A 746 14.80 -12.89 -17.51
C ASP A 746 16.26 -12.68 -17.96
N PRO A 747 17.21 -13.41 -17.37
CA PRO A 747 18.64 -13.27 -17.71
C PRO A 747 19.03 -14.07 -18.97
N ASP A 748 18.24 -13.94 -20.02
CA ASP A 748 18.48 -14.53 -21.34
C ASP A 748 18.50 -13.45 -22.43
N SER A 749 18.76 -13.81 -23.68
CA SER A 749 18.84 -12.87 -24.79
C SER A 749 17.50 -12.16 -25.08
N GLU A 750 16.37 -12.84 -24.87
CA GLU A 750 15.04 -12.22 -25.05
C GLU A 750 14.76 -11.21 -23.96
N GLY A 751 15.00 -11.57 -22.70
CA GLY A 751 14.85 -10.67 -21.56
C GLY A 751 15.78 -9.46 -21.63
N GLU A 752 17.04 -9.64 -22.10
CA GLU A 752 17.96 -8.51 -22.31
C GLU A 752 17.48 -7.57 -23.43
N LYS A 753 16.87 -8.09 -24.50
CA LYS A 753 16.27 -7.25 -25.55
C LYS A 753 15.05 -6.46 -25.02
N ILE A 754 14.21 -7.09 -24.21
CA ILE A 754 13.09 -6.38 -23.54
C ILE A 754 13.64 -5.30 -22.60
N ALA A 755 14.67 -5.62 -21.82
CA ALA A 755 15.32 -4.66 -20.93
C ALA A 755 15.92 -3.46 -21.68
N TRP A 756 16.54 -3.70 -22.84
CA TRP A 756 17.07 -2.67 -23.69
C TRP A 756 15.96 -1.75 -24.25
N ASP A 757 14.86 -2.32 -24.75
CA ASP A 757 13.71 -1.57 -25.25
C ASP A 757 13.13 -0.66 -24.16
N VAL A 758 12.88 -1.20 -22.97
CA VAL A 758 12.39 -0.46 -21.81
C VAL A 758 13.36 0.66 -21.43
N THR A 759 14.65 0.34 -21.34
CA THR A 759 15.69 1.31 -20.98
C THR A 759 15.73 2.48 -21.97
N LEU A 760 15.73 2.22 -23.27
CA LEU A 760 15.74 3.26 -24.30
C LEU A 760 14.50 4.15 -24.22
N LEU A 761 13.34 3.55 -24.12
CA LEU A 761 12.06 4.29 -24.10
C LEU A 761 11.89 5.18 -22.87
N LEU A 762 12.51 4.81 -21.74
CA LEU A 762 12.40 5.52 -20.47
C LEU A 762 13.57 6.48 -20.18
N LYS A 763 14.73 6.31 -20.83
CA LYS A 763 15.93 7.13 -20.61
C LYS A 763 15.71 8.64 -20.74
N PRO A 764 14.87 9.15 -21.65
CA PRO A 764 14.56 10.58 -21.73
C PRO A 764 13.79 11.14 -20.53
N LEU A 765 13.17 10.28 -19.71
CA LEU A 765 12.31 10.64 -18.59
C LEU A 765 12.97 10.35 -17.24
N ASN A 766 13.82 9.36 -17.19
CA ASN A 766 14.57 8.98 -15.99
C ASN A 766 15.98 8.54 -16.35
N LYS A 767 16.97 9.21 -15.78
CA LYS A 767 18.38 8.92 -16.05
C LYS A 767 18.93 7.73 -15.26
N ASN A 768 18.27 7.38 -14.16
CA ASN A 768 18.68 6.34 -13.22
C ASN A 768 17.98 5.02 -13.55
N ILE A 769 18.44 4.34 -14.60
CA ILE A 769 17.88 3.06 -15.04
C ILE A 769 18.94 1.99 -14.90
N TYR A 770 18.61 0.90 -14.23
CA TYR A 770 19.53 -0.21 -13.94
C TYR A 770 18.89 -1.55 -14.25
N ARG A 771 19.72 -2.52 -14.57
CA ARG A 771 19.35 -3.92 -14.77
C ARG A 771 19.45 -4.68 -13.44
N VAL A 772 18.46 -5.51 -13.15
CA VAL A 772 18.44 -6.43 -12.00
C VAL A 772 18.36 -7.86 -12.54
N ARG A 773 19.36 -8.68 -12.25
CA ARG A 773 19.40 -10.08 -12.63
C ARG A 773 19.15 -10.95 -11.42
N PHE A 774 18.16 -11.83 -11.51
CA PHE A 774 17.85 -12.85 -10.50
C PHE A 774 17.42 -14.14 -11.20
N HIS A 775 17.84 -15.28 -10.65
CA HIS A 775 17.52 -16.59 -11.19
C HIS A 775 16.31 -17.22 -10.48
N GLU A 776 16.02 -16.77 -9.28
CA GLU A 776 14.92 -17.26 -8.45
C GLU A 776 13.95 -16.13 -8.05
N VAL A 777 12.66 -16.41 -8.12
CA VAL A 777 11.63 -15.49 -7.63
C VAL A 777 11.38 -15.79 -6.14
N THR A 778 12.43 -15.62 -5.33
CA THR A 778 12.38 -15.70 -3.87
C THR A 778 12.67 -14.32 -3.27
N ARG A 779 12.21 -14.10 -2.04
CA ARG A 779 12.46 -12.81 -1.34
C ARG A 779 13.96 -12.58 -1.16
N ARG A 780 14.69 -13.61 -0.72
CA ARG A 780 16.15 -13.54 -0.50
C ARG A 780 16.90 -13.25 -1.81
N GLY A 781 16.61 -13.98 -2.88
CA GLY A 781 17.23 -13.77 -4.19
C GLY A 781 16.99 -12.37 -4.74
N LEU A 782 15.78 -11.82 -4.57
CA LEU A 782 15.46 -10.46 -4.99
C LEU A 782 16.19 -9.40 -4.16
N ILE A 783 16.24 -9.54 -2.83
CA ILE A 783 16.98 -8.59 -1.95
C ILE A 783 18.46 -8.58 -2.32
N GLU A 784 19.05 -9.73 -2.61
CA GLU A 784 20.44 -9.85 -3.04
C GLU A 784 20.67 -9.20 -4.42
N ALA A 785 19.78 -9.48 -5.39
CA ALA A 785 19.83 -8.88 -6.72
C ALA A 785 19.69 -7.34 -6.69
N LEU A 786 18.87 -6.82 -5.78
CA LEU A 786 18.70 -5.37 -5.57
C LEU A 786 19.95 -4.67 -4.99
N LYS A 787 20.90 -5.41 -4.43
CA LYS A 787 22.20 -4.90 -3.99
C LYS A 787 23.21 -4.85 -5.13
N ASN A 788 23.03 -5.68 -6.16
CA ASN A 788 23.97 -5.87 -7.26
C ASN A 788 23.38 -5.39 -8.60
N LEU A 789 23.20 -4.07 -8.72
CA LEU A 789 22.64 -3.47 -9.93
C LEU A 789 23.70 -3.45 -11.07
N THR A 790 23.26 -3.77 -12.29
CA THR A 790 24.11 -3.79 -13.48
C THR A 790 23.55 -2.92 -14.61
N SER A 791 24.20 -2.91 -15.75
CA SER A 791 23.68 -2.40 -17.02
C SER A 791 23.11 -3.53 -17.87
N VAL A 792 22.36 -3.17 -18.91
CA VAL A 792 21.90 -4.10 -19.95
C VAL A 792 23.13 -4.65 -20.70
N ASP A 793 23.12 -5.95 -21.01
CA ASP A 793 24.18 -6.60 -21.80
C ASP A 793 23.92 -6.38 -23.30
N GLU A 794 24.69 -5.45 -23.89
CA GLU A 794 24.54 -5.11 -25.30
C GLU A 794 24.90 -6.27 -26.23
N HIS A 795 25.77 -7.21 -25.82
CA HIS A 795 26.12 -8.37 -26.64
C HIS A 795 24.93 -9.34 -26.80
N LEU A 796 24.23 -9.63 -25.70
CA LEU A 796 23.03 -10.44 -25.75
C LEU A 796 21.91 -9.74 -26.54
N VAL A 797 21.79 -8.41 -26.40
CA VAL A 797 20.84 -7.63 -27.19
C VAL A 797 21.14 -7.70 -28.68
N HIS A 798 22.43 -7.56 -29.07
CA HIS A 798 22.85 -7.69 -30.47
C HIS A 798 22.50 -9.08 -31.01
N ALA A 799 22.86 -10.13 -30.29
CA ALA A 799 22.55 -11.50 -30.68
C ALA A 799 21.04 -11.71 -30.91
N GLN A 800 20.21 -11.19 -30.04
CA GLN A 800 18.76 -11.29 -30.19
C GLN A 800 18.21 -10.46 -31.35
N ILE A 801 18.78 -9.29 -31.63
CA ILE A 801 18.38 -8.48 -32.78
C ILE A 801 18.72 -9.19 -34.09
N VAL A 802 19.93 -9.74 -34.23
CA VAL A 802 20.33 -10.52 -35.40
C VAL A 802 19.42 -11.71 -35.58
N ARG A 803 19.22 -12.51 -34.54
CA ARG A 803 18.28 -13.65 -34.56
C ARG A 803 16.88 -13.23 -35.00
N ARG A 804 16.35 -12.11 -34.49
CA ARG A 804 15.01 -11.63 -34.85
C ARG A 804 14.92 -11.20 -36.31
N ILE A 805 15.98 -10.59 -36.85
CA ILE A 805 16.07 -10.22 -38.27
C ILE A 805 16.09 -11.47 -39.16
N GLU A 806 16.91 -12.48 -38.83
CA GLU A 806 16.97 -13.76 -39.54
C GLU A 806 15.61 -14.46 -39.55
N ASP A 807 15.02 -14.67 -38.38
CA ASP A 807 13.70 -15.30 -38.24
C ASP A 807 12.62 -14.57 -39.05
N ARG A 808 12.70 -13.23 -39.11
CA ARG A 808 11.77 -12.39 -39.90
C ARG A 808 12.01 -12.61 -41.39
N TRP A 809 13.26 -12.59 -41.86
CA TRP A 809 13.57 -12.75 -43.28
C TRP A 809 13.25 -14.15 -43.78
N ILE A 810 13.63 -15.20 -43.09
CA ILE A 810 13.30 -16.58 -43.40
C ILE A 810 11.78 -16.78 -43.39
N GLY A 811 11.12 -16.41 -42.30
CA GLY A 811 9.70 -16.62 -42.16
C GLY A 811 8.85 -15.89 -43.20
N PHE A 812 9.13 -14.63 -43.47
CA PHE A 812 8.34 -13.81 -44.39
C PHE A 812 8.66 -14.09 -45.85
N SER A 813 9.85 -14.60 -46.14
CA SER A 813 10.20 -15.01 -47.52
C SER A 813 9.69 -16.37 -47.87
N LEU A 814 9.83 -17.36 -46.99
CA LEU A 814 9.54 -18.77 -47.27
C LEU A 814 8.11 -19.20 -46.93
N SER A 815 7.51 -18.69 -45.85
CA SER A 815 6.11 -19.06 -45.48
C SER A 815 5.10 -18.78 -46.56
N PRO A 816 5.10 -17.65 -47.31
CA PRO A 816 4.20 -17.40 -48.38
C PRO A 816 4.36 -18.38 -49.58
N ILE A 817 5.58 -18.88 -49.80
CA ILE A 817 5.87 -19.90 -50.81
C ILE A 817 5.20 -21.22 -50.42
N LEU A 818 5.36 -21.63 -49.13
CA LEU A 818 4.68 -22.80 -48.59
C LEU A 818 3.17 -22.71 -48.75
N TRP A 819 2.58 -21.57 -48.42
CA TRP A 819 1.14 -21.35 -48.54
C TRP A 819 0.65 -21.45 -49.99
N LYS A 820 1.45 -20.95 -50.92
CA LYS A 820 1.13 -21.03 -52.33
C LYS A 820 1.21 -22.45 -52.86
N VAL A 821 2.25 -23.20 -52.45
CA VAL A 821 2.52 -24.57 -52.90
C VAL A 821 1.53 -25.54 -52.28
N PHE A 822 1.36 -25.49 -50.98
CA PHE A 822 0.55 -26.46 -50.27
C PHE A 822 -0.91 -26.03 -50.05
N LYS A 823 -1.27 -24.79 -50.40
CA LYS A 823 -2.58 -24.18 -50.16
C LYS A 823 -3.03 -24.23 -48.69
N LEU A 824 -2.10 -24.22 -47.76
CA LEU A 824 -2.31 -24.27 -46.32
C LEU A 824 -1.70 -23.05 -45.63
N ASN A 825 -2.52 -22.09 -45.21
CA ASN A 825 -2.08 -20.80 -44.67
C ASN A 825 -1.53 -20.85 -43.24
N PHE A 826 -1.54 -22.01 -42.62
CA PHE A 826 -0.96 -22.23 -41.28
C PHE A 826 0.47 -22.76 -41.30
N LEU A 827 0.99 -23.18 -42.43
CA LEU A 827 2.39 -23.61 -42.55
C LEU A 827 3.33 -22.42 -42.36
N SER A 828 4.38 -22.61 -41.60
CA SER A 828 5.42 -21.63 -41.36
C SER A 828 6.80 -22.21 -41.65
N ALA A 829 7.65 -21.37 -42.19
CA ALA A 829 9.08 -21.65 -42.29
C ALA A 829 9.78 -20.91 -41.16
N GLY A 830 10.56 -21.64 -40.37
CA GLY A 830 11.35 -21.05 -39.30
C GLY A 830 12.78 -21.60 -39.38
N ARG A 831 13.73 -20.87 -38.81
CA ARG A 831 15.16 -21.19 -38.86
C ARG A 831 15.49 -22.65 -38.42
N VAL A 832 14.72 -23.21 -37.51
CA VAL A 832 14.89 -24.60 -37.02
C VAL A 832 14.20 -25.62 -37.93
N GLN A 833 13.21 -25.20 -38.72
CA GLN A 833 12.40 -26.02 -39.61
C GLN A 833 12.95 -26.07 -41.04
N THR A 834 13.77 -25.09 -41.41
CA THR A 834 14.50 -25.02 -42.68
C THR A 834 15.94 -25.47 -42.54
#